data_3728196e98dbb9cf67d44dd54ced68e4
#
_entry.id   3728196e98dbb9cf67d44dd54ced68e4
#
_cell.length_a   1.000
_cell.length_b   1.000
_cell.length_c   1.000
_cell.angle_alpha   90.00
_cell.angle_beta   90.00
_cell.angle_gamma   90.00
#
_symmetry.space_group_name_H-M   'P 1'
#
loop_
_entity.id
_entity.type
_entity.pdbx_description
1 polymer ?
#
loop_
_entity_poly.entity_id
_entity_poly.type
_entity_poly.pdbx_seq_one_letter_code
_entity_poly.pdbx_strand_id
1 'polypeptide(L)'
;MLIKLWDWERQWDCAMVFEGHSHYVMHVVFNPKDTNTFASASLDRTIKVWNVTSPVCNFTLEGHEKGVNCVDYFAGGDRPYLISGADDKLAKIWDYQTKSCVQTLEGHAHNVSAVSFHPELPVIITGSEDGTLRIWHQNTYRLENTLNYGLERVWAIGCLKGSNSVAIGYDEGTVMFKIGRDEPVVSMDSTGKIIWCKHNEVQTTNVKALPADYEAADGERLPLPVKELGNSELYPQSLAHNPNGRFVAVCGDGEYIIYTALAWRNKSFGSAIEFAWSIDPSEFAVRESSSKIKVFKNFTEKNAFRPNFTAEGLHGGALLGLRSTDFICFYDWDECRVIRRLDVSVKNVIWSESGEMVTIVSDTSFFILRYNLEATAEAFASGHVDESEGVEESFELISEINESVSTGIWVGDCFIYTNTDKRLNYCVGGEVTTLTHLDRSMFILGYLAAQNRVFLMDKNFAVVSFTLLLTVVEFKTLILRGELEAAEEVLETIPVDQHNSIARFLESRGLVSDALRIATDPDFKFELAVQLGELDIAREIVETEGANESKWKQLGELAMSNGDLELTNKCLEKSGDLSGQLLLATSSGSPETLKQLVEESKLKGKNNVAFVSMFMLKDIDGCIDLLIETKRIPEAAFMARTYAPSRVSEIIALWKDDLSKVNKKAAEALADPAGHLELFEGFDEALDAEKHARAQAGAQADACEYGVGLAVDKLTDAIDDIDVNEQQDQSEAVAEPEIEEEASPESDIAVEPESEVVDEAEQEVEAEQEVEAEQEVEAEQEPEVSSGEPAADGGEEDWGLDDDAAPAKAD
;
A
#
# COMPACT_ATOMS: atom_id res chain seq x y z
N MET A 1 4.25 -18.92 -55.09
CA MET A 1 3.59 -18.71 -53.78
C MET A 1 2.97 -17.34 -53.79
N LEU A 2 1.78 -17.18 -53.19
CA LEU A 2 0.97 -15.96 -53.34
C LEU A 2 0.84 -15.24 -52.01
N ILE A 3 0.82 -13.90 -52.06
CA ILE A 3 0.42 -13.03 -50.97
C ILE A 3 -0.93 -12.41 -51.41
N LYS A 4 -1.93 -12.40 -50.54
CA LYS A 4 -3.25 -11.90 -50.83
C LYS A 4 -3.59 -10.75 -49.90
N LEU A 5 -4.10 -9.66 -50.47
CA LEU A 5 -4.65 -8.53 -49.73
C LEU A 5 -6.15 -8.70 -49.66
N TRP A 6 -6.71 -8.70 -48.48
CA TRP A 6 -8.14 -8.83 -48.23
C TRP A 6 -8.72 -7.52 -47.73
N ASP A 7 -9.83 -7.11 -48.26
CA ASP A 7 -10.57 -5.93 -47.83
C ASP A 7 -11.68 -6.35 -46.85
N TRP A 8 -11.53 -6.01 -45.57
CA TRP A 8 -12.51 -6.40 -44.54
C TRP A 8 -13.83 -5.60 -44.61
N GLU A 9 -13.77 -4.35 -45.12
CA GLU A 9 -14.96 -3.53 -45.32
C GLU A 9 -15.85 -4.06 -46.47
N ARG A 10 -15.25 -4.74 -47.44
CA ARG A 10 -15.94 -5.40 -48.55
C ARG A 10 -16.19 -6.88 -48.31
N GLN A 11 -16.60 -7.22 -47.09
CA GLN A 11 -16.92 -8.61 -46.73
C GLN A 11 -15.81 -9.62 -46.99
N TRP A 12 -14.55 -9.22 -46.73
CA TRP A 12 -13.37 -10.03 -46.99
C TRP A 12 -13.15 -10.41 -48.46
N ASP A 13 -13.46 -9.51 -49.36
CA ASP A 13 -13.10 -9.71 -50.78
C ASP A 13 -11.58 -9.61 -50.96
N CYS A 14 -11.03 -10.47 -51.84
CA CYS A 14 -9.63 -10.41 -52.19
C CYS A 14 -9.37 -9.21 -53.12
N ALA A 15 -8.82 -8.13 -52.55
CA ALA A 15 -8.57 -6.89 -53.29
C ALA A 15 -7.40 -7.02 -54.27
N MET A 16 -6.34 -7.75 -53.87
CA MET A 16 -5.19 -7.93 -54.76
C MET A 16 -4.42 -9.23 -54.45
N VAL A 17 -3.77 -9.77 -55.47
CA VAL A 17 -2.87 -10.93 -55.37
C VAL A 17 -1.50 -10.53 -55.88
N PHE A 18 -0.47 -10.79 -55.05
CA PHE A 18 0.93 -10.51 -55.37
C PHE A 18 1.64 -11.81 -55.69
N GLU A 19 2.26 -11.85 -56.84
CA GLU A 19 2.98 -13.00 -57.38
C GLU A 19 4.44 -12.65 -57.60
N GLY A 20 5.36 -13.57 -57.25
CA GLY A 20 6.80 -13.33 -57.50
C GLY A 20 7.73 -14.14 -56.62
N HIS A 21 7.30 -14.67 -55.48
CA HIS A 21 8.09 -15.62 -54.70
C HIS A 21 8.02 -17.02 -55.29
N SER A 22 9.17 -17.70 -55.35
CA SER A 22 9.26 -19.07 -55.86
C SER A 22 9.05 -20.14 -54.80
N HIS A 23 9.17 -19.78 -53.50
CA HIS A 23 8.98 -20.69 -52.35
C HIS A 23 8.01 -20.10 -51.31
N TYR A 24 7.79 -20.77 -50.17
CA TYR A 24 6.87 -20.34 -49.14
C TYR A 24 7.23 -18.95 -48.62
N VAL A 25 6.21 -18.13 -48.41
CA VAL A 25 6.34 -16.83 -47.75
C VAL A 25 6.13 -17.08 -46.27
N MET A 26 7.12 -16.75 -45.49
CA MET A 26 7.16 -17.03 -44.05
C MET A 26 6.61 -15.86 -43.22
N HIS A 27 6.94 -14.62 -43.60
CA HIS A 27 6.52 -13.43 -42.85
C HIS A 27 6.21 -12.27 -43.78
N VAL A 28 5.26 -11.44 -43.38
CA VAL A 28 4.85 -10.21 -44.11
C VAL A 28 4.67 -9.10 -43.08
N VAL A 29 5.23 -7.94 -43.34
CA VAL A 29 5.16 -6.78 -42.44
C VAL A 29 4.94 -5.50 -43.21
N PHE A 30 4.04 -4.63 -42.74
CA PHE A 30 3.81 -3.31 -43.33
C PHE A 30 4.90 -2.33 -42.90
N ASN A 31 5.26 -1.41 -43.79
CA ASN A 31 6.20 -0.34 -43.45
C ASN A 31 5.48 0.69 -42.56
N PRO A 32 5.92 0.91 -41.32
CA PRO A 32 5.28 1.85 -40.38
C PRO A 32 5.40 3.33 -40.83
N LYS A 33 6.36 3.64 -41.72
CA LYS A 33 6.58 4.99 -42.28
C LYS A 33 5.79 5.25 -43.57
N ASP A 34 5.47 4.20 -44.31
CA ASP A 34 4.70 4.28 -45.53
C ASP A 34 3.73 3.09 -45.61
N THR A 35 2.53 3.31 -45.19
CA THR A 35 1.45 2.29 -45.14
C THR A 35 1.09 1.68 -46.47
N ASN A 36 1.52 2.28 -47.59
CA ASN A 36 1.33 1.75 -48.93
C ASN A 36 2.39 0.72 -49.33
N THR A 37 3.41 0.51 -48.52
CA THR A 37 4.46 -0.47 -48.81
C THR A 37 4.53 -1.55 -47.73
N PHE A 38 4.89 -2.76 -48.14
CA PHE A 38 5.11 -3.87 -47.24
C PHE A 38 6.28 -4.75 -47.72
N ALA A 39 6.88 -5.49 -46.78
CA ALA A 39 7.94 -6.45 -47.11
C ALA A 39 7.46 -7.88 -46.88
N SER A 40 7.98 -8.81 -47.62
CA SER A 40 7.75 -10.25 -47.47
C SER A 40 9.09 -11.01 -47.41
N ALA A 41 9.20 -11.91 -46.46
CA ALA A 41 10.31 -12.85 -46.30
C ALA A 41 9.88 -14.24 -46.86
N SER A 42 10.78 -14.90 -47.57
CA SER A 42 10.48 -16.18 -48.19
C SER A 42 11.66 -17.17 -48.07
N LEU A 43 11.32 -18.45 -48.05
CA LEU A 43 12.28 -19.53 -48.16
C LEU A 43 13.03 -19.59 -49.50
N ASP A 44 12.65 -18.76 -50.50
CA ASP A 44 13.41 -18.56 -51.73
C ASP A 44 14.69 -17.71 -51.55
N ARG A 45 15.08 -17.43 -50.27
CA ARG A 45 16.26 -16.64 -49.87
C ARG A 45 16.17 -15.16 -50.16
N THR A 46 14.99 -14.68 -50.55
CA THR A 46 14.79 -13.29 -50.94
C THR A 46 13.82 -12.57 -50.03
N ILE A 47 13.98 -11.27 -49.85
CA ILE A 47 13.02 -10.38 -49.31
C ILE A 47 12.50 -9.49 -50.44
N LYS A 48 11.18 -9.43 -50.56
CA LYS A 48 10.59 -8.58 -51.60
C LYS A 48 9.80 -7.46 -50.93
N VAL A 49 9.95 -6.27 -51.50
CA VAL A 49 9.19 -5.09 -51.08
C VAL A 49 8.15 -4.76 -52.18
N TRP A 50 6.93 -4.58 -51.74
CA TRP A 50 5.75 -4.42 -52.57
C TRP A 50 5.06 -3.09 -52.29
N ASN A 51 4.27 -2.64 -53.27
CA ASN A 51 3.33 -1.56 -53.07
C ASN A 51 1.90 -2.13 -53.10
N VAL A 52 1.07 -1.73 -52.13
CA VAL A 52 -0.33 -2.20 -51.97
C VAL A 52 -1.15 -1.94 -53.23
N THR A 53 -0.81 -0.92 -54.01
CA THR A 53 -1.56 -0.53 -55.23
C THR A 53 -1.11 -1.25 -56.48
N SER A 54 -0.02 -2.02 -56.45
CA SER A 54 0.57 -2.68 -57.62
C SER A 54 0.88 -4.16 -57.35
N PRO A 55 0.44 -5.08 -58.22
CA PRO A 55 0.75 -6.51 -58.03
C PRO A 55 2.21 -6.86 -58.30
N VAL A 56 3.00 -5.92 -58.80
CA VAL A 56 4.40 -6.15 -59.16
C VAL A 56 5.32 -5.74 -58.01
N CYS A 57 6.31 -6.56 -57.72
CA CYS A 57 7.33 -6.28 -56.74
C CYS A 57 8.14 -5.00 -57.09
N ASN A 58 8.30 -4.08 -56.15
CA ASN A 58 9.10 -2.87 -56.32
C ASN A 58 10.58 -3.19 -56.49
N PHE A 59 11.12 -4.04 -55.60
CA PHE A 59 12.48 -4.54 -55.68
C PHE A 59 12.65 -5.78 -54.79
N THR A 60 13.73 -6.49 -55.03
CA THR A 60 14.13 -7.68 -54.26
C THR A 60 15.47 -7.41 -53.57
N LEU A 61 15.58 -7.82 -52.31
CA LEU A 61 16.83 -7.84 -51.54
C LEU A 61 17.34 -9.29 -51.53
N GLU A 62 18.55 -9.45 -52.00
CA GLU A 62 19.25 -10.74 -52.13
C GLU A 62 20.56 -10.70 -51.30
N GLY A 63 20.92 -11.84 -50.67
CA GLY A 63 22.15 -11.91 -49.91
C GLY A 63 22.13 -12.90 -48.77
N HIS A 64 20.95 -13.46 -48.40
CA HIS A 64 20.86 -14.64 -47.53
C HIS A 64 21.19 -15.90 -48.33
N GLU A 65 21.95 -16.80 -47.71
CA GLU A 65 22.35 -18.07 -48.35
C GLU A 65 21.25 -19.13 -48.27
N LYS A 66 20.37 -19.03 -47.28
CA LYS A 66 19.25 -19.92 -47.05
C LYS A 66 17.91 -19.16 -46.90
N GLY A 67 16.84 -19.88 -46.62
CA GLY A 67 15.50 -19.35 -46.50
C GLY A 67 15.40 -18.23 -45.45
N VAL A 68 14.62 -17.20 -45.73
CA VAL A 68 14.35 -16.08 -44.83
C VAL A 68 13.05 -16.32 -44.12
N ASN A 69 13.10 -16.32 -42.75
CA ASN A 69 11.98 -16.68 -41.89
C ASN A 69 11.21 -15.46 -41.43
N CYS A 70 11.89 -14.37 -41.11
CA CYS A 70 11.30 -13.19 -40.50
C CYS A 70 11.85 -11.89 -41.08
N VAL A 71 11.07 -10.83 -40.96
CA VAL A 71 11.41 -9.50 -41.45
C VAL A 71 10.72 -8.46 -40.57
N ASP A 72 11.38 -7.35 -40.26
CA ASP A 72 10.80 -6.23 -39.55
C ASP A 72 11.32 -4.89 -40.07
N TYR A 73 10.53 -3.84 -39.96
CA TYR A 73 10.88 -2.48 -40.34
C TYR A 73 11.31 -1.65 -39.14
N PHE A 74 12.31 -0.82 -39.34
CA PHE A 74 12.68 0.18 -38.37
C PHE A 74 11.67 1.33 -38.33
N ALA A 75 10.96 1.46 -37.19
CA ALA A 75 9.93 2.47 -36.99
C ALA A 75 10.49 3.83 -36.53
N GLY A 76 11.65 3.84 -35.86
CA GLY A 76 12.23 5.05 -35.25
C GLY A 76 13.09 5.88 -36.20
N GLY A 77 13.14 7.22 -35.98
CA GLY A 77 14.01 8.13 -36.71
C GLY A 77 13.89 8.07 -38.25
N ASP A 78 14.83 8.69 -39.01
CA ASP A 78 14.76 8.83 -40.47
C ASP A 78 15.44 7.70 -41.25
N ARG A 79 16.11 6.76 -40.57
CA ARG A 79 16.85 5.68 -41.25
C ARG A 79 15.90 4.69 -41.92
N PRO A 80 16.10 4.40 -43.24
CA PRO A 80 15.27 3.49 -44.02
C PRO A 80 15.72 2.04 -43.86
N TYR A 81 15.69 1.51 -42.63
CA TYR A 81 16.22 0.19 -42.38
C TYR A 81 15.13 -0.89 -42.23
N LEU A 82 15.52 -2.09 -42.63
CA LEU A 82 14.76 -3.32 -42.49
C LEU A 82 15.72 -4.39 -41.96
N ILE A 83 15.24 -5.26 -41.08
CA ILE A 83 15.98 -6.42 -40.56
C ILE A 83 15.33 -7.71 -41.02
N SER A 84 16.15 -8.72 -41.28
CA SER A 84 15.69 -10.06 -41.61
C SER A 84 16.47 -11.14 -40.84
N GLY A 85 15.82 -12.25 -40.56
CA GLY A 85 16.43 -13.43 -40.00
C GLY A 85 16.20 -14.64 -40.88
N ALA A 86 17.22 -15.52 -41.00
CA ALA A 86 17.19 -16.63 -41.94
C ALA A 86 17.79 -17.94 -41.38
N ASP A 87 17.61 -19.02 -42.13
CA ASP A 87 18.16 -20.36 -41.86
C ASP A 87 19.70 -20.43 -42.01
N ASP A 88 20.33 -19.39 -42.53
CA ASP A 88 21.78 -19.24 -42.54
C ASP A 88 22.35 -18.82 -41.18
N LYS A 89 21.53 -18.77 -40.12
CA LYS A 89 21.87 -18.39 -38.75
C LYS A 89 22.25 -16.91 -38.59
N LEU A 90 21.97 -16.09 -39.56
CA LEU A 90 22.31 -14.69 -39.61
C LEU A 90 21.08 -13.81 -39.54
N ALA A 91 21.22 -12.68 -38.87
CA ALA A 91 20.29 -11.57 -39.06
C ALA A 91 21.00 -10.48 -39.88
N LYS A 92 20.33 -9.95 -40.88
CA LYS A 92 20.87 -8.94 -41.79
C LYS A 92 20.04 -7.66 -41.71
N ILE A 93 20.75 -6.52 -41.69
CA ILE A 93 20.14 -5.19 -41.72
C ILE A 93 20.31 -4.63 -43.12
N TRP A 94 19.22 -4.16 -43.70
CA TRP A 94 19.16 -3.67 -45.07
C TRP A 94 18.73 -2.22 -45.08
N ASP A 95 19.35 -1.46 -45.93
CA ASP A 95 18.84 -0.16 -46.33
C ASP A 95 17.95 -0.35 -47.59
N TYR A 96 16.65 -0.13 -47.44
CA TYR A 96 15.72 -0.35 -48.53
C TYR A 96 15.70 0.78 -49.55
N GLN A 97 16.36 1.93 -49.32
CA GLN A 97 16.59 2.98 -50.32
C GLN A 97 17.76 2.64 -51.22
N THR A 98 18.89 2.30 -50.60
CA THR A 98 20.12 1.89 -51.37
C THR A 98 20.02 0.44 -51.85
N LYS A 99 19.09 -0.35 -51.28
CA LYS A 99 18.87 -1.79 -51.58
C LYS A 99 20.11 -2.66 -51.28
N SER A 100 20.87 -2.26 -50.27
CA SER A 100 22.14 -2.93 -49.91
C SER A 100 22.06 -3.46 -48.46
N CYS A 101 22.81 -4.52 -48.20
CA CYS A 101 23.02 -4.96 -46.81
C CYS A 101 23.98 -4.01 -46.11
N VAL A 102 23.53 -3.39 -45.02
CA VAL A 102 24.31 -2.47 -44.19
C VAL A 102 25.18 -3.25 -43.19
N GLN A 103 24.59 -4.26 -42.53
CA GLN A 103 25.30 -5.03 -41.52
C GLN A 103 24.76 -6.46 -41.45
N THR A 104 25.63 -7.38 -41.07
CA THR A 104 25.31 -8.76 -40.76
C THR A 104 25.56 -9.01 -39.28
N LEU A 105 24.57 -9.51 -38.55
CA LEU A 105 24.67 -9.89 -37.15
C LEU A 105 24.91 -11.39 -37.07
N GLU A 106 26.08 -11.75 -36.57
CA GLU A 106 26.56 -13.14 -36.48
C GLU A 106 26.58 -13.60 -35.01
N GLY A 107 26.31 -14.89 -34.80
CA GLY A 107 26.47 -15.48 -33.48
C GLY A 107 25.47 -16.56 -33.10
N HIS A 108 24.25 -16.55 -33.65
CA HIS A 108 23.29 -17.61 -33.41
C HIS A 108 23.80 -18.97 -33.90
N ALA A 109 23.52 -20.02 -33.13
CA ALA A 109 23.96 -21.39 -33.44
C ALA A 109 22.99 -22.14 -34.37
N HIS A 110 21.72 -21.72 -34.40
CA HIS A 110 20.65 -22.26 -35.26
C HIS A 110 19.93 -21.17 -36.05
N ASN A 111 18.86 -21.53 -36.73
CA ASN A 111 18.07 -20.64 -37.57
C ASN A 111 17.53 -19.45 -36.77
N VAL A 112 17.55 -18.28 -37.37
CA VAL A 112 16.93 -17.10 -36.76
C VAL A 112 15.46 -17.07 -37.14
N SER A 113 14.60 -17.27 -36.15
CA SER A 113 13.14 -17.43 -36.31
C SER A 113 12.37 -16.12 -36.12
N ALA A 114 12.86 -15.21 -35.29
CA ALA A 114 12.22 -13.94 -35.01
C ALA A 114 13.22 -12.79 -34.92
N VAL A 115 12.85 -11.63 -35.46
CA VAL A 115 13.63 -10.38 -35.34
C VAL A 115 12.71 -9.21 -35.10
N SER A 116 13.14 -8.25 -34.33
CA SER A 116 12.40 -7.00 -34.12
C SER A 116 13.31 -5.83 -33.77
N PHE A 117 12.97 -4.66 -34.28
CA PHE A 117 13.48 -3.40 -33.74
C PHE A 117 12.65 -2.97 -32.55
N HIS A 118 13.28 -2.63 -31.44
CA HIS A 118 12.53 -2.07 -30.33
C HIS A 118 11.99 -0.68 -30.72
N PRO A 119 10.70 -0.37 -30.45
CA PRO A 119 10.08 0.87 -30.93
C PRO A 119 10.66 2.14 -30.28
N GLU A 120 11.19 2.07 -29.08
CA GLU A 120 11.66 3.24 -28.31
C GLU A 120 13.15 3.19 -27.97
N LEU A 121 13.65 2.01 -27.60
CA LEU A 121 15.06 1.84 -27.25
C LEU A 121 15.91 1.56 -28.49
N PRO A 122 17.18 2.01 -28.53
CA PRO A 122 18.08 1.77 -29.66
C PRO A 122 18.65 0.35 -29.65
N VAL A 123 17.77 -0.65 -29.56
CA VAL A 123 18.17 -2.05 -29.53
C VAL A 123 17.44 -2.86 -30.59
N ILE A 124 18.12 -3.89 -31.06
CA ILE A 124 17.61 -4.92 -31.96
C ILE A 124 17.53 -6.21 -31.17
N ILE A 125 16.44 -6.94 -31.35
CA ILE A 125 16.21 -8.20 -30.65
C ILE A 125 16.09 -9.28 -31.69
N THR A 126 16.88 -10.36 -31.55
CA THR A 126 16.85 -11.51 -32.42
C THR A 126 16.64 -12.80 -31.63
N GLY A 127 15.69 -13.59 -32.05
CA GLY A 127 15.39 -14.90 -31.47
C GLY A 127 15.71 -16.03 -32.44
N SER A 128 16.20 -17.13 -31.94
CA SER A 128 16.65 -18.26 -32.72
C SER A 128 16.08 -19.59 -32.21
N GLU A 129 16.10 -20.60 -33.07
CA GLU A 129 15.82 -21.98 -32.70
C GLU A 129 16.89 -22.59 -31.76
N ASP A 130 18.01 -21.87 -31.48
CA ASP A 130 18.98 -22.24 -30.46
C ASP A 130 18.52 -21.96 -29.03
N GLY A 131 17.29 -21.47 -28.86
CA GLY A 131 16.70 -21.12 -27.56
C GLY A 131 17.21 -19.80 -26.99
N THR A 132 18.15 -19.14 -27.67
CA THR A 132 18.73 -17.90 -27.20
C THR A 132 18.03 -16.68 -27.81
N LEU A 133 17.87 -15.68 -26.98
CA LEU A 133 17.53 -14.34 -27.39
C LEU A 133 18.76 -13.46 -27.33
N ARG A 134 19.05 -12.71 -28.38
CA ARG A 134 20.19 -11.80 -28.42
C ARG A 134 19.72 -10.37 -28.57
N ILE A 135 20.29 -9.50 -27.76
CA ILE A 135 20.04 -8.07 -27.77
C ILE A 135 21.26 -7.37 -28.30
N TRP A 136 21.07 -6.60 -29.37
CA TRP A 136 22.12 -5.90 -30.07
C TRP A 136 21.89 -4.40 -29.99
N HIS A 137 22.96 -3.64 -29.83
CA HIS A 137 22.89 -2.19 -29.89
C HIS A 137 22.66 -1.72 -31.36
N GLN A 138 21.63 -0.90 -31.57
CA GLN A 138 21.18 -0.53 -32.94
C GLN A 138 22.19 0.32 -33.75
N ASN A 139 22.95 1.20 -33.08
CA ASN A 139 23.89 2.10 -33.76
C ASN A 139 25.27 1.47 -33.98
N THR A 140 25.74 0.69 -33.01
CA THR A 140 27.07 0.06 -33.07
C THR A 140 27.05 -1.38 -33.55
N TYR A 141 25.83 -2.00 -33.60
CA TYR A 141 25.63 -3.41 -33.97
C TYR A 141 26.37 -4.41 -33.08
N ARG A 142 26.75 -3.95 -31.89
CA ARG A 142 27.46 -4.77 -30.92
C ARG A 142 26.46 -5.64 -30.15
N LEU A 143 26.85 -6.87 -29.86
CA LEU A 143 26.09 -7.74 -28.98
C LEU A 143 26.18 -7.20 -27.54
N GLU A 144 25.06 -6.84 -26.94
CA GLU A 144 24.96 -6.36 -25.56
C GLU A 144 24.68 -7.48 -24.59
N ASN A 145 23.72 -8.35 -24.92
CA ASN A 145 23.33 -9.44 -24.04
C ASN A 145 22.83 -10.66 -24.81
N THR A 146 22.98 -11.83 -24.18
CA THR A 146 22.40 -13.09 -24.66
C THR A 146 21.61 -13.72 -23.51
N LEU A 147 20.31 -13.87 -23.69
CA LEU A 147 19.40 -14.44 -22.73
C LEU A 147 19.03 -15.86 -23.15
N ASN A 148 19.04 -16.78 -22.19
CA ASN A 148 18.58 -18.16 -22.40
C ASN A 148 17.76 -18.57 -21.17
N TYR A 149 16.48 -18.84 -21.39
CA TYR A 149 15.55 -19.25 -20.34
C TYR A 149 15.33 -20.76 -20.27
N GLY A 150 15.94 -21.53 -21.18
CA GLY A 150 15.81 -22.98 -21.21
C GLY A 150 14.47 -23.50 -21.74
N LEU A 151 13.69 -22.65 -22.42
CA LEU A 151 12.33 -22.94 -22.94
C LEU A 151 12.33 -23.35 -24.43
N GLU A 152 13.39 -24.00 -24.90
CA GLU A 152 13.60 -24.42 -26.28
C GLU A 152 13.62 -23.27 -27.29
N ARG A 153 12.92 -23.38 -28.43
CA ARG A 153 13.04 -22.47 -29.59
C ARG A 153 12.25 -21.19 -29.39
N VAL A 154 12.83 -20.08 -29.85
CA VAL A 154 12.12 -18.78 -29.94
C VAL A 154 11.33 -18.70 -31.24
N TRP A 155 10.04 -18.39 -31.16
CA TRP A 155 9.17 -18.28 -32.36
C TRP A 155 8.71 -16.86 -32.65
N ALA A 156 8.47 -16.06 -31.60
CA ALA A 156 7.90 -14.74 -31.74
C ALA A 156 8.50 -13.75 -30.76
N ILE A 157 8.62 -12.51 -31.18
CA ILE A 157 9.02 -11.36 -30.37
C ILE A 157 7.97 -10.28 -30.55
N GLY A 158 7.40 -9.81 -29.43
CA GLY A 158 6.43 -8.73 -29.41
C GLY A 158 6.90 -7.61 -28.47
N CYS A 159 7.01 -6.38 -28.99
CA CYS A 159 7.34 -5.21 -28.20
C CYS A 159 6.08 -4.36 -27.98
N LEU A 160 5.80 -4.02 -26.71
CA LEU A 160 4.66 -3.15 -26.38
C LEU A 160 5.03 -1.69 -26.66
N LYS A 161 4.27 -1.03 -27.53
CA LYS A 161 4.47 0.41 -27.80
C LYS A 161 4.16 1.26 -26.58
N GLY A 162 4.99 2.25 -26.30
CA GLY A 162 4.87 3.10 -25.11
C GLY A 162 5.39 2.45 -23.82
N SER A 163 6.05 1.30 -23.94
CA SER A 163 6.63 0.56 -22.81
C SER A 163 7.92 -0.12 -23.21
N ASN A 164 8.77 -0.36 -22.23
CA ASN A 164 10.00 -1.14 -22.42
C ASN A 164 9.78 -2.65 -22.25
N SER A 165 8.52 -3.10 -22.23
CA SER A 165 8.18 -4.51 -22.04
C SER A 165 8.22 -5.26 -23.35
N VAL A 166 8.86 -6.44 -23.33
CA VAL A 166 9.02 -7.35 -24.45
C VAL A 166 8.47 -8.72 -24.05
N ALA A 167 7.62 -9.26 -24.89
CA ALA A 167 7.09 -10.61 -24.76
C ALA A 167 7.73 -11.52 -25.81
N ILE A 168 8.15 -12.72 -25.41
CA ILE A 168 8.80 -13.70 -26.25
C ILE A 168 8.05 -15.01 -26.16
N GLY A 169 7.68 -15.55 -27.29
CA GLY A 169 7.06 -16.86 -27.41
C GLY A 169 8.11 -17.94 -27.69
N TYR A 170 8.12 -18.95 -26.83
CA TYR A 170 8.92 -20.17 -26.94
C TYR A 170 8.03 -21.39 -27.23
N ASP A 171 8.64 -22.56 -27.45
CA ASP A 171 7.88 -23.82 -27.58
C ASP A 171 7.09 -24.14 -26.31
N GLU A 172 7.71 -23.97 -25.13
CA GLU A 172 7.14 -24.37 -23.84
C GLU A 172 6.37 -23.26 -23.12
N GLY A 173 6.40 -22.03 -23.64
CA GLY A 173 5.68 -20.93 -22.96
C GLY A 173 6.05 -19.55 -23.46
N THR A 174 5.66 -18.55 -22.69
CA THR A 174 5.91 -17.15 -23.01
C THR A 174 6.62 -16.46 -21.85
N VAL A 175 7.70 -15.74 -22.13
CA VAL A 175 8.42 -14.92 -21.15
C VAL A 175 8.14 -13.47 -21.44
N MET A 176 7.77 -12.73 -20.42
CA MET A 176 7.67 -11.27 -20.50
C MET A 176 8.74 -10.65 -19.60
N PHE A 177 9.55 -9.77 -20.17
CA PHE A 177 10.54 -9.02 -19.41
C PHE A 177 10.60 -7.58 -19.88
N LYS A 178 11.23 -6.75 -19.07
CA LYS A 178 11.35 -5.33 -19.30
C LYS A 178 12.81 -4.97 -19.61
N ILE A 179 13.03 -4.23 -20.67
CA ILE A 179 14.36 -3.76 -21.08
C ILE A 179 14.57 -2.33 -20.58
N GLY A 180 15.70 -2.09 -19.91
CA GLY A 180 16.07 -0.75 -19.42
C GLY A 180 15.36 -0.34 -18.14
N ARG A 181 15.42 0.96 -17.84
CA ARG A 181 14.81 1.57 -16.65
C ARG A 181 13.56 2.34 -17.03
N ASP A 182 12.59 2.40 -16.11
CA ASP A 182 11.40 3.25 -16.27
C ASP A 182 11.67 4.72 -15.97
N GLU A 183 12.77 4.99 -15.26
CA GLU A 183 13.15 6.33 -14.87
C GLU A 183 13.54 7.16 -16.11
N PRO A 184 12.99 8.36 -16.28
CA PRO A 184 13.47 9.27 -17.30
C PRO A 184 14.89 9.70 -16.99
N VAL A 185 15.70 9.86 -18.02
CA VAL A 185 17.07 10.36 -17.89
C VAL A 185 17.00 11.87 -17.69
N VAL A 186 16.99 12.30 -16.44
CA VAL A 186 16.76 13.68 -16.02
C VAL A 186 17.62 14.04 -14.81
N SER A 187 17.98 15.29 -14.68
CA SER A 187 18.62 15.84 -13.50
C SER A 187 18.22 17.30 -13.32
N MET A 188 18.01 17.70 -12.07
CA MET A 188 17.74 19.08 -11.67
C MET A 188 18.89 19.61 -10.82
N ASP A 189 19.28 20.86 -11.03
CA ASP A 189 20.23 21.53 -10.17
C ASP A 189 19.53 22.26 -8.99
N SER A 190 20.31 22.71 -8.01
CA SER A 190 19.82 23.47 -6.86
C SER A 190 19.18 24.81 -7.22
N THR A 191 19.36 25.29 -8.44
CA THR A 191 18.75 26.55 -8.93
C THR A 191 17.38 26.34 -9.58
N GLY A 192 16.94 25.10 -9.79
CA GLY A 192 15.70 24.73 -10.44
C GLY A 192 15.80 24.61 -11.96
N LYS A 193 17.00 24.48 -12.48
CA LYS A 193 17.23 24.15 -13.88
C LYS A 193 17.15 22.65 -14.08
N ILE A 194 16.26 22.19 -14.95
CA ILE A 194 16.04 20.79 -15.26
C ILE A 194 16.61 20.51 -16.64
N ILE A 195 17.39 19.45 -16.77
CA ILE A 195 17.91 18.94 -18.03
C ILE A 195 17.49 17.48 -18.16
N TRP A 196 16.95 17.11 -19.30
CA TRP A 196 16.59 15.72 -19.59
C TRP A 196 16.93 15.36 -21.03
N CYS A 197 17.02 14.07 -21.25
CA CYS A 197 17.30 13.52 -22.57
C CYS A 197 16.09 12.76 -23.10
N LYS A 198 15.69 13.07 -24.33
CA LYS A 198 14.72 12.31 -25.08
C LYS A 198 15.44 11.68 -26.27
N HIS A 199 15.73 10.38 -26.17
CA HIS A 199 16.70 9.71 -27.04
C HIS A 199 18.06 10.43 -26.98
N ASN A 200 18.55 10.95 -28.10
CA ASN A 200 19.83 11.70 -28.17
C ASN A 200 19.64 13.22 -28.07
N GLU A 201 18.39 13.71 -28.09
CA GLU A 201 18.09 15.13 -27.96
C GLU A 201 18.10 15.54 -26.49
N VAL A 202 18.82 16.61 -26.18
CA VAL A 202 18.92 17.17 -24.84
C VAL A 202 18.09 18.42 -24.75
N GLN A 203 17.14 18.40 -23.84
CA GLN A 203 16.20 19.48 -23.60
C GLN A 203 16.39 20.06 -22.20
N THR A 204 16.07 21.31 -22.01
CA THR A 204 16.16 21.99 -20.72
C THR A 204 14.97 22.88 -20.47
N THR A 205 14.65 23.04 -19.20
CA THR A 205 13.72 24.05 -18.71
C THR A 205 14.24 24.62 -17.40
N ASN A 206 13.59 25.69 -16.93
CA ASN A 206 13.88 26.27 -15.63
C ASN A 206 12.55 26.55 -14.91
N VAL A 207 12.43 26.05 -13.71
CA VAL A 207 11.25 26.29 -12.86
C VAL A 207 11.04 27.78 -12.58
N LYS A 208 12.11 28.56 -12.44
CA LYS A 208 12.05 30.02 -12.26
C LYS A 208 11.52 30.81 -13.46
N ALA A 209 11.33 30.14 -14.60
CA ALA A 209 10.75 30.77 -15.80
C ALA A 209 9.21 30.82 -15.75
N LEU A 210 8.58 30.29 -14.72
CA LEU A 210 7.16 30.46 -14.49
C LEU A 210 6.81 31.94 -14.23
N PRO A 211 5.67 32.44 -14.73
CA PRO A 211 5.20 33.77 -14.41
C PRO A 211 5.07 33.96 -12.89
N ALA A 212 5.44 35.14 -12.39
CA ALA A 212 5.38 35.46 -10.96
C ALA A 212 3.95 35.36 -10.36
N ASP A 213 2.94 35.53 -11.21
CA ASP A 213 1.52 35.47 -10.83
C ASP A 213 0.92 34.07 -10.95
N TYR A 214 1.72 33.07 -11.32
CA TYR A 214 1.25 31.69 -11.46
C TYR A 214 1.32 30.95 -10.12
N GLU A 215 0.18 30.71 -9.52
CA GLU A 215 0.04 29.83 -8.36
C GLU A 215 -0.07 28.39 -8.84
N ALA A 216 0.98 27.62 -8.63
CA ALA A 216 1.01 26.21 -9.00
C ALA A 216 0.13 25.41 -8.02
N ALA A 217 -0.94 24.81 -8.50
CA ALA A 217 -1.70 23.84 -7.71
C ALA A 217 -0.89 22.54 -7.54
N ASP A 218 -1.08 21.87 -6.41
CA ASP A 218 -0.40 20.62 -6.14
C ASP A 218 -0.93 19.51 -7.06
N GLY A 219 -0.01 18.77 -7.70
CA GLY A 219 -0.36 17.71 -8.64
C GLY A 219 -0.66 18.16 -10.07
N GLU A 220 -0.69 19.46 -10.35
CA GLU A 220 -0.93 19.96 -11.70
C GLU A 220 0.37 20.04 -12.52
N ARG A 221 0.23 19.78 -13.82
CA ARG A 221 1.36 19.89 -14.76
C ARG A 221 1.77 21.36 -14.92
N LEU A 222 3.05 21.63 -14.65
CA LEU A 222 3.60 22.97 -14.79
C LEU A 222 3.79 23.36 -16.28
N PRO A 223 3.33 24.52 -16.72
CA PRO A 223 3.52 25.02 -18.08
C PRO A 223 4.93 25.61 -18.29
N LEU A 224 5.94 24.74 -18.25
CA LEU A 224 7.33 25.16 -18.37
C LEU A 224 7.76 25.33 -19.83
N PRO A 225 8.49 26.41 -20.19
CA PRO A 225 9.04 26.56 -21.53
C PRO A 225 10.23 25.63 -21.73
N VAL A 226 10.10 24.70 -22.69
CA VAL A 226 11.15 23.76 -23.04
C VAL A 226 12.06 24.41 -24.10
N LYS A 227 13.38 24.25 -23.92
CA LYS A 227 14.40 24.70 -24.87
C LYS A 227 15.31 23.52 -25.22
N GLU A 228 15.66 23.41 -26.49
CA GLU A 228 16.70 22.48 -26.93
C GLU A 228 18.08 23.03 -26.59
N LEU A 229 18.91 22.20 -25.94
CA LEU A 229 20.31 22.50 -25.65
C LEU A 229 21.25 21.99 -26.75
N GLY A 230 20.87 20.86 -27.36
CA GLY A 230 21.66 20.17 -28.36
C GLY A 230 21.47 18.67 -28.32
N ASN A 231 22.36 17.94 -29.02
CA ASN A 231 22.31 16.48 -29.03
C ASN A 231 23.48 15.90 -28.23
N SER A 232 23.25 14.71 -27.66
CA SER A 232 24.30 13.89 -27.08
C SER A 232 24.90 12.98 -28.17
N GLU A 233 26.22 12.84 -28.16
CA GLU A 233 26.93 11.90 -29.05
C GLU A 233 26.68 10.44 -28.62
N LEU A 234 26.42 10.24 -27.33
CA LEU A 234 26.09 8.95 -26.70
C LEU A 234 24.59 8.82 -26.54
N TYR A 235 24.07 7.59 -26.49
CA TYR A 235 22.72 7.33 -26.01
C TYR A 235 22.70 7.43 -24.47
N PRO A 236 22.03 8.45 -23.90
CA PRO A 236 22.11 8.71 -22.46
C PRO A 236 21.40 7.62 -21.66
N GLN A 237 22.11 6.91 -20.79
CA GLN A 237 21.58 5.97 -19.82
C GLN A 237 21.46 6.61 -18.44
N SER A 238 22.35 7.53 -18.09
CA SER A 238 22.30 8.34 -16.89
C SER A 238 22.72 9.77 -17.18
N LEU A 239 22.14 10.71 -16.42
CA LEU A 239 22.44 12.13 -16.49
C LEU A 239 22.48 12.67 -15.06
N ALA A 240 23.57 13.33 -14.69
CA ALA A 240 23.75 13.86 -13.36
C ALA A 240 24.43 15.23 -13.39
N HIS A 241 23.82 16.23 -12.76
CA HIS A 241 24.50 17.49 -12.47
C HIS A 241 25.57 17.27 -11.41
N ASN A 242 26.67 18.01 -11.51
CA ASN A 242 27.57 18.07 -10.38
C ASN A 242 26.98 18.96 -9.26
N PRO A 243 27.42 18.85 -7.99
CA PRO A 243 26.81 19.54 -6.85
C PRO A 243 26.68 21.05 -7.02
N ASN A 244 27.56 21.71 -7.77
CA ASN A 244 27.50 23.15 -8.01
C ASN A 244 26.71 23.57 -9.27
N GLY A 245 26.08 22.60 -9.99
CA GLY A 245 25.23 22.84 -11.16
C GLY A 245 25.96 23.35 -12.41
N ARG A 246 27.30 23.39 -12.44
CA ARG A 246 28.08 23.92 -13.58
C ARG A 246 28.30 22.90 -14.70
N PHE A 247 28.39 21.64 -14.35
CA PHE A 247 28.67 20.54 -15.25
C PHE A 247 27.57 19.49 -15.17
N VAL A 248 27.40 18.79 -16.29
CA VAL A 248 26.47 17.66 -16.40
C VAL A 248 27.25 16.50 -17.00
N ALA A 249 27.25 15.38 -16.33
CA ALA A 249 27.80 14.13 -16.87
C ALA A 249 26.67 13.35 -17.55
N VAL A 250 26.94 12.92 -18.77
CA VAL A 250 26.10 11.97 -19.51
C VAL A 250 26.90 10.69 -19.64
N CYS A 251 26.34 9.58 -19.17
CA CYS A 251 26.97 8.27 -19.31
C CYS A 251 26.03 7.35 -20.07
N GLY A 252 26.59 6.59 -21.02
CA GLY A 252 25.88 5.66 -21.88
C GLY A 252 26.82 5.02 -22.89
N ASP A 253 26.40 3.92 -23.49
CA ASP A 253 27.15 3.18 -24.51
C ASP A 253 28.58 2.73 -24.09
N GLY A 254 28.84 2.66 -22.77
CA GLY A 254 30.15 2.32 -22.23
C GLY A 254 31.14 3.49 -22.21
N GLU A 255 30.68 4.71 -22.41
CA GLU A 255 31.44 5.95 -22.40
C GLU A 255 30.73 7.01 -21.54
N TYR A 256 31.50 8.03 -21.12
CA TYR A 256 30.94 9.21 -20.47
C TYR A 256 31.43 10.49 -21.14
N ILE A 257 30.58 11.51 -21.11
CA ILE A 257 30.95 12.84 -21.59
C ILE A 257 30.45 13.85 -20.54
N ILE A 258 31.30 14.74 -20.11
CA ILE A 258 30.96 15.85 -19.23
C ILE A 258 30.76 17.11 -20.06
N TYR A 259 29.57 17.68 -19.98
CA TYR A 259 29.21 18.92 -20.66
C TYR A 259 29.12 20.09 -19.68
N THR A 260 29.33 21.31 -20.18
CA THR A 260 28.96 22.50 -19.42
C THR A 260 27.44 22.68 -19.42
N ALA A 261 26.82 22.84 -18.27
CA ALA A 261 25.36 22.89 -18.13
C ALA A 261 24.70 24.05 -18.88
N LEU A 262 25.39 25.17 -19.07
CA LEU A 262 24.85 26.36 -19.75
C LEU A 262 24.90 26.30 -21.27
N ALA A 263 26.04 25.86 -21.83
CA ALA A 263 26.34 25.98 -23.27
C ALA A 263 26.44 24.62 -23.97
N TRP A 264 26.24 23.51 -23.25
CA TRP A 264 26.33 22.14 -23.76
C TRP A 264 27.65 21.87 -24.52
N ARG A 265 28.76 22.35 -23.95
CA ARG A 265 30.09 22.15 -24.57
C ARG A 265 30.79 21.00 -23.86
N ASN A 266 31.37 20.10 -24.64
CA ASN A 266 32.16 18.99 -24.13
C ASN A 266 33.39 19.54 -23.36
N LYS A 267 33.58 19.03 -22.14
CA LYS A 267 34.68 19.39 -21.24
C LYS A 267 35.69 18.24 -21.06
N SER A 268 35.14 17.03 -20.87
CA SER A 268 35.95 15.83 -20.67
C SER A 268 35.14 14.62 -21.15
N PHE A 269 35.79 13.58 -21.59
CA PHE A 269 35.16 12.32 -22.02
C PHE A 269 36.09 11.15 -21.73
N GLY A 270 35.53 9.95 -21.73
CA GLY A 270 36.29 8.73 -21.54
C GLY A 270 35.41 7.50 -21.51
N SER A 271 36.00 6.33 -21.32
CA SER A 271 35.27 5.08 -21.19
C SER A 271 34.76 4.89 -19.75
N ALA A 272 33.48 4.63 -19.60
CA ALA A 272 32.83 4.29 -18.33
C ALA A 272 31.53 3.55 -18.56
N ILE A 273 31.27 2.55 -17.75
CA ILE A 273 29.98 1.87 -17.64
C ILE A 273 29.06 2.68 -16.74
N GLU A 274 29.58 3.24 -15.65
CA GLU A 274 28.87 4.08 -14.70
C GLU A 274 29.73 5.26 -14.27
N PHE A 275 29.05 6.34 -13.88
CA PHE A 275 29.62 7.60 -13.45
C PHE A 275 29.00 8.08 -12.16
N ALA A 276 29.78 8.59 -11.21
CA ALA A 276 29.29 9.15 -9.96
C ALA A 276 30.07 10.40 -9.55
N TRP A 277 29.35 11.45 -9.16
CA TRP A 277 29.91 12.65 -8.55
C TRP A 277 30.15 12.47 -7.06
N SER A 278 31.23 13.08 -6.53
CA SER A 278 31.43 13.29 -5.10
C SER A 278 30.61 14.50 -4.62
N ILE A 279 30.46 14.66 -3.30
CA ILE A 279 29.99 15.92 -2.69
C ILE A 279 30.91 17.08 -3.06
N ASP A 280 32.25 16.85 -3.18
CA ASP A 280 33.15 17.83 -3.76
C ASP A 280 32.88 17.94 -5.27
N PRO A 281 32.43 19.13 -5.76
CA PRO A 281 32.10 19.32 -7.18
C PRO A 281 33.28 19.17 -8.14
N SER A 282 34.50 19.07 -7.62
CA SER A 282 35.71 18.86 -8.41
C SER A 282 36.12 17.40 -8.58
N GLU A 283 35.46 16.47 -7.80
CA GLU A 283 35.80 15.06 -7.78
C GLU A 283 34.69 14.19 -8.36
N PHE A 284 35.10 13.17 -9.10
CA PHE A 284 34.17 12.14 -9.60
C PHE A 284 34.90 10.80 -9.81
N ALA A 285 34.12 9.75 -9.83
CA ALA A 285 34.59 8.40 -10.11
C ALA A 285 33.87 7.80 -11.31
N VAL A 286 34.58 6.92 -12.01
CA VAL A 286 34.05 6.15 -13.13
C VAL A 286 34.37 4.67 -12.96
N ARG A 287 33.41 3.83 -13.27
CA ARG A 287 33.59 2.39 -13.37
C ARG A 287 33.87 2.03 -14.82
N GLU A 288 35.13 1.74 -15.14
CA GLU A 288 35.56 1.37 -16.50
C GLU A 288 35.23 -0.11 -16.80
N SER A 289 35.32 -0.97 -15.78
CA SER A 289 34.94 -2.37 -15.84
C SER A 289 34.50 -2.86 -14.46
N SER A 290 34.01 -4.09 -14.38
CA SER A 290 33.65 -4.72 -13.10
C SER A 290 34.81 -4.84 -12.08
N SER A 291 36.05 -4.69 -12.53
CA SER A 291 37.25 -4.81 -11.70
C SER A 291 38.16 -3.56 -11.72
N LYS A 292 37.73 -2.46 -12.34
CA LYS A 292 38.59 -1.26 -12.46
C LYS A 292 37.77 0.01 -12.25
N ILE A 293 38.14 0.73 -11.22
CA ILE A 293 37.56 2.01 -10.84
C ILE A 293 38.65 3.11 -10.97
N LYS A 294 38.27 4.26 -11.49
CA LYS A 294 39.12 5.44 -11.60
C LYS A 294 38.50 6.62 -10.87
N VAL A 295 39.28 7.31 -10.11
CA VAL A 295 38.91 8.53 -9.40
C VAL A 295 39.59 9.71 -10.03
N PHE A 296 38.86 10.76 -10.30
CA PHE A 296 39.32 11.98 -10.94
C PHE A 296 39.14 13.17 -10.02
N LYS A 297 40.12 14.09 -10.06
CA LYS A 297 40.04 15.40 -9.41
C LYS A 297 40.36 16.48 -10.43
N ASN A 298 39.52 17.48 -10.55
CA ASN A 298 39.70 18.56 -11.54
C ASN A 298 39.89 18.04 -12.98
N PHE A 299 39.16 17.00 -13.37
CA PHE A 299 39.20 16.34 -14.69
C PHE A 299 40.51 15.63 -15.01
N THR A 300 41.38 15.44 -14.01
CA THR A 300 42.63 14.66 -14.12
C THR A 300 42.50 13.39 -13.30
N GLU A 301 43.03 12.29 -13.84
CA GLU A 301 43.02 11.00 -13.10
C GLU A 301 43.91 11.14 -11.87
N LYS A 302 43.31 10.94 -10.68
CA LYS A 302 44.03 11.00 -9.39
C LYS A 302 44.49 9.61 -8.98
N ASN A 303 43.56 8.65 -8.94
CA ASN A 303 43.83 7.29 -8.52
C ASN A 303 43.07 6.31 -9.43
N ALA A 304 43.63 5.12 -9.62
CA ALA A 304 42.96 3.99 -10.21
C ALA A 304 43.21 2.75 -9.36
N PHE A 305 42.18 2.09 -8.92
CA PHE A 305 42.29 0.91 -8.07
C PHE A 305 41.43 -0.22 -8.58
N ARG A 306 41.68 -1.42 -8.05
CA ARG A 306 40.93 -2.63 -8.33
C ARG A 306 40.39 -3.14 -7.03
N PRO A 307 39.04 -3.17 -6.85
CA PRO A 307 38.45 -3.80 -5.70
C PRO A 307 38.70 -5.33 -5.71
N ASN A 308 38.74 -5.94 -4.52
CA ASN A 308 38.93 -7.38 -4.36
C ASN A 308 37.71 -8.22 -4.76
N PHE A 309 36.64 -7.57 -5.21
CA PHE A 309 35.37 -8.17 -5.61
C PHE A 309 34.89 -7.58 -6.95
N THR A 310 33.86 -8.21 -7.50
CA THR A 310 33.23 -7.76 -8.74
C THR A 310 32.30 -6.59 -8.44
N ALA A 311 32.63 -5.38 -8.87
CA ALA A 311 31.77 -4.22 -8.71
C ALA A 311 30.69 -4.21 -9.80
N GLU A 312 29.43 -4.25 -9.37
CA GLU A 312 28.25 -4.17 -10.25
C GLU A 312 27.66 -2.78 -10.33
N GLY A 313 27.87 -1.95 -9.32
CA GLY A 313 27.34 -0.59 -9.26
C GLY A 313 28.29 0.39 -8.61
N LEU A 314 28.15 1.68 -8.99
CA LEU A 314 28.94 2.79 -8.49
C LEU A 314 28.00 3.87 -7.96
N HIS A 315 28.20 4.27 -6.70
CA HIS A 315 27.43 5.32 -6.04
C HIS A 315 28.36 6.40 -5.51
N GLY A 316 28.03 7.65 -5.75
CA GLY A 316 28.77 8.80 -5.27
C GLY A 316 28.15 9.39 -4.00
N GLY A 317 28.83 10.39 -3.44
CA GLY A 317 28.39 11.12 -2.26
C GLY A 317 29.55 11.48 -1.36
N ALA A 318 29.36 11.49 -0.01
CA ALA A 318 30.43 11.73 0.94
C ALA A 318 31.54 10.68 0.83
N LEU A 319 31.15 9.43 0.60
CA LEU A 319 32.02 8.31 0.32
C LEU A 319 31.72 7.71 -1.04
N LEU A 320 32.69 7.02 -1.61
CA LEU A 320 32.53 6.27 -2.85
C LEU A 320 31.99 4.87 -2.53
N GLY A 321 30.73 4.59 -2.90
CA GLY A 321 30.08 3.30 -2.72
C GLY A 321 30.29 2.39 -3.91
N LEU A 322 30.83 1.18 -3.69
CA LEU A 322 30.93 0.11 -4.68
C LEU A 322 30.00 -1.03 -4.30
N ARG A 323 28.99 -1.24 -5.13
CA ARG A 323 28.00 -2.31 -4.94
C ARG A 323 28.46 -3.61 -5.58
N SER A 324 28.31 -4.70 -4.85
CA SER A 324 28.33 -6.09 -5.36
C SER A 324 26.92 -6.66 -5.37
N THR A 325 26.75 -7.95 -5.64
CA THR A 325 25.44 -8.65 -5.58
C THR A 325 24.80 -8.60 -4.21
N ASP A 326 25.56 -8.88 -3.14
CA ASP A 326 25.06 -9.12 -1.79
C ASP A 326 25.50 -8.09 -0.75
N PHE A 327 26.44 -7.18 -1.13
CA PHE A 327 26.99 -6.20 -0.21
C PHE A 327 27.42 -4.91 -0.89
N ILE A 328 27.65 -3.88 -0.12
CA ILE A 328 28.26 -2.61 -0.54
C ILE A 328 29.50 -2.29 0.29
N CYS A 329 30.55 -1.79 -0.37
CA CYS A 329 31.73 -1.26 0.29
C CYS A 329 31.87 0.23 0.04
N PHE A 330 32.08 0.99 1.12
CA PHE A 330 32.37 2.42 1.06
C PHE A 330 33.87 2.67 1.10
N TYR A 331 34.34 3.53 0.22
CA TYR A 331 35.72 3.93 0.07
C TYR A 331 35.89 5.43 0.27
N ASP A 332 37.05 5.82 0.81
CA ASP A 332 37.44 7.21 0.84
C ASP A 332 37.84 7.71 -0.56
N TRP A 333 37.52 8.97 -0.88
CA TRP A 333 37.84 9.60 -2.15
C TRP A 333 39.33 9.93 -2.33
N ASP A 334 40.04 10.16 -1.20
CA ASP A 334 41.43 10.60 -1.26
C ASP A 334 42.40 9.44 -1.48
N GLU A 335 42.31 8.40 -0.67
CA GLU A 335 43.27 7.30 -0.65
C GLU A 335 42.70 5.99 -1.17
N CYS A 336 41.41 5.96 -1.46
CA CYS A 336 40.69 4.75 -1.92
C CYS A 336 40.80 3.58 -0.93
N ARG A 337 40.79 3.89 0.39
CA ARG A 337 40.76 2.89 1.46
C ARG A 337 39.33 2.46 1.77
N VAL A 338 39.15 1.22 2.19
CA VAL A 338 37.87 0.72 2.69
C VAL A 338 37.54 1.41 3.99
N ILE A 339 36.38 2.07 4.05
CA ILE A 339 35.84 2.68 5.26
C ILE A 339 34.94 1.69 5.97
N ARG A 340 34.01 1.07 5.26
CA ARG A 340 33.07 0.08 5.79
C ARG A 340 32.51 -0.80 4.69
N ARG A 341 32.33 -2.06 5.01
CA ARG A 341 31.52 -3.01 4.26
C ARG A 341 30.19 -3.23 4.98
N LEU A 342 29.10 -3.17 4.23
CA LEU A 342 27.74 -3.47 4.72
C LEU A 342 27.18 -4.63 3.91
N ASP A 343 26.83 -5.72 4.56
CA ASP A 343 26.29 -6.93 3.94
C ASP A 343 24.77 -6.80 3.75
N VAL A 344 24.40 -5.91 2.84
CA VAL A 344 23.02 -5.63 2.43
C VAL A 344 22.98 -5.60 0.91
N SER A 345 21.97 -6.23 0.32
CA SER A 345 21.69 -6.12 -1.12
C SER A 345 21.19 -4.71 -1.43
N VAL A 346 21.99 -3.93 -2.14
CA VAL A 346 21.73 -2.50 -2.37
C VAL A 346 21.30 -2.25 -3.81
N LYS A 347 20.21 -1.49 -3.97
CA LYS A 347 19.74 -1.00 -5.27
C LYS A 347 20.23 0.42 -5.56
N ASN A 348 20.15 1.28 -4.56
CA ASN A 348 20.59 2.67 -4.67
C ASN A 348 21.13 3.21 -3.33
N VAL A 349 21.99 4.23 -3.39
CA VAL A 349 22.53 4.94 -2.22
C VAL A 349 22.32 6.43 -2.42
N ILE A 350 21.70 7.08 -1.43
CA ILE A 350 21.35 8.49 -1.50
C ILE A 350 21.92 9.21 -0.29
N TRP A 351 22.85 10.12 -0.50
CA TRP A 351 23.49 10.91 0.55
C TRP A 351 22.76 12.23 0.77
N SER A 352 22.79 12.71 2.03
CA SER A 352 22.38 14.07 2.36
C SER A 352 23.42 15.09 1.82
N GLU A 353 23.00 16.34 1.66
CA GLU A 353 23.91 17.42 1.25
C GLU A 353 25.01 17.67 2.25
N SER A 354 24.78 17.45 3.57
CA SER A 354 25.78 17.55 4.63
C SER A 354 26.80 16.42 4.58
N GLY A 355 26.46 15.27 3.99
CA GLY A 355 27.28 14.05 4.01
C GLY A 355 27.24 13.26 5.30
N GLU A 356 26.40 13.67 6.26
CA GLU A 356 26.24 12.98 7.55
C GLU A 356 25.24 11.83 7.48
N MET A 357 24.18 11.99 6.69
CA MET A 357 23.09 11.02 6.56
C MET A 357 23.17 10.30 5.22
N VAL A 358 22.89 9.02 5.22
CA VAL A 358 22.81 8.21 4.01
C VAL A 358 21.63 7.26 4.08
N THR A 359 20.90 7.16 2.99
CA THR A 359 19.86 6.15 2.79
C THR A 359 20.38 5.06 1.87
N ILE A 360 20.33 3.81 2.33
CA ILE A 360 20.63 2.63 1.53
C ILE A 360 19.31 1.98 1.16
N VAL A 361 19.01 1.93 -0.13
CA VAL A 361 17.78 1.37 -0.66
C VAL A 361 18.03 -0.07 -1.11
N SER A 362 17.25 -1.01 -0.54
CA SER A 362 17.18 -2.40 -0.97
C SER A 362 15.95 -2.64 -1.86
N ASP A 363 15.66 -3.88 -2.21
CA ASP A 363 14.48 -4.22 -3.01
C ASP A 363 13.16 -4.02 -2.29
N THR A 364 13.10 -4.37 -1.01
CA THR A 364 11.88 -4.36 -0.18
C THR A 364 11.89 -3.35 0.96
N SER A 365 13.08 -2.87 1.36
CA SER A 365 13.28 -1.98 2.51
C SER A 365 14.33 -0.93 2.23
N PHE A 366 14.41 0.07 3.09
CA PHE A 366 15.51 1.02 3.09
C PHE A 366 15.99 1.30 4.50
N PHE A 367 17.29 1.62 4.61
CA PHE A 367 17.99 1.86 5.85
C PHE A 367 18.49 3.29 5.88
N ILE A 368 18.26 3.99 6.99
CA ILE A 368 18.81 5.31 7.24
C ILE A 368 19.96 5.17 8.22
N LEU A 369 21.14 5.56 7.77
CA LEU A 369 22.38 5.49 8.53
C LEU A 369 22.96 6.88 8.73
N ARG A 370 23.61 7.09 9.88
CA ARG A 370 24.45 8.26 10.15
C ARG A 370 25.91 7.88 9.95
N TYR A 371 26.62 8.66 9.18
CA TYR A 371 28.07 8.53 8.99
C TYR A 371 28.82 9.34 10.06
N ASN A 372 29.68 8.71 10.82
CA ASN A 372 30.48 9.33 11.84
C ASN A 372 31.92 9.55 11.34
N LEU A 373 32.20 10.77 10.87
CA LEU A 373 33.51 11.16 10.35
C LEU A 373 34.58 11.16 11.43
N GLU A 374 34.22 11.58 12.67
CA GLU A 374 35.17 11.68 13.78
C GLU A 374 35.63 10.30 14.25
N ALA A 375 34.69 9.36 14.48
CA ALA A 375 35.02 7.99 14.84
C ALA A 375 35.87 7.29 13.76
N THR A 376 35.55 7.56 12.48
CA THR A 376 36.32 7.02 11.37
C THR A 376 37.76 7.54 11.37
N ALA A 377 37.97 8.85 11.58
CA ALA A 377 39.28 9.46 11.63
C ALA A 377 40.10 8.95 12.82
N GLU A 378 39.49 8.79 13.99
CA GLU A 378 40.13 8.23 15.19
C GLU A 378 40.53 6.76 15.01
N ALA A 379 39.68 5.94 14.37
CA ALA A 379 39.99 4.55 14.08
C ALA A 379 41.19 4.41 13.12
N PHE A 380 41.24 5.24 12.08
CA PHE A 380 42.41 5.26 11.20
C PHE A 380 43.67 5.77 11.89
N ALA A 381 43.58 6.74 12.79
CA ALA A 381 44.73 7.25 13.56
C ALA A 381 45.27 6.22 14.58
N SER A 382 44.40 5.42 15.15
CA SER A 382 44.73 4.36 16.12
C SER A 382 45.26 3.07 15.45
N GLY A 383 45.07 2.91 14.13
CA GLY A 383 45.49 1.74 13.38
C GLY A 383 44.63 0.48 13.63
N HIS A 384 43.47 0.64 14.25
CA HIS A 384 42.48 -0.45 14.48
C HIS A 384 41.48 -0.54 13.33
N VAL A 385 41.96 -0.84 12.12
CA VAL A 385 41.14 -0.96 10.94
C VAL A 385 41.33 -2.34 10.33
N ASP A 386 40.23 -3.05 10.16
CA ASP A 386 40.23 -4.30 9.38
C ASP A 386 40.31 -3.97 7.88
N GLU A 387 41.27 -4.55 7.16
CA GLU A 387 41.43 -4.30 5.72
C GLU A 387 40.26 -4.81 4.87
N SER A 388 39.45 -5.74 5.40
CA SER A 388 38.32 -6.37 4.68
C SER A 388 36.97 -5.77 5.03
N GLU A 389 36.72 -5.44 6.29
CA GLU A 389 35.41 -4.96 6.79
C GLU A 389 35.38 -3.45 7.08
N GLY A 390 36.59 -2.86 7.35
CA GLY A 390 36.72 -1.46 7.67
C GLY A 390 36.46 -1.13 9.14
N VAL A 391 35.87 0.05 9.40
CA VAL A 391 35.63 0.59 10.74
C VAL A 391 34.17 0.37 11.13
N GLU A 392 33.91 -0.39 12.17
CA GLU A 392 32.53 -0.73 12.60
C GLU A 392 31.74 0.49 13.07
N GLU A 393 32.37 1.38 13.78
CA GLU A 393 31.77 2.59 14.38
C GLU A 393 31.54 3.72 13.37
N SER A 394 31.91 3.53 12.08
CA SER A 394 31.78 4.54 11.04
C SER A 394 30.33 4.82 10.65
N PHE A 395 29.44 3.86 10.80
CA PHE A 395 28.01 4.00 10.50
C PHE A 395 27.14 3.56 11.67
N GLU A 396 26.20 4.42 12.03
CA GLU A 396 25.17 4.17 13.03
C GLU A 396 23.81 3.96 12.31
N LEU A 397 23.13 2.85 12.57
CA LEU A 397 21.78 2.61 12.05
C LEU A 397 20.77 3.43 12.86
N ILE A 398 20.07 4.36 12.20
CA ILE A 398 19.02 5.17 12.81
C ILE A 398 17.66 4.48 12.70
N SER A 399 17.32 4.01 11.51
CA SER A 399 16.03 3.37 11.25
C SER A 399 16.08 2.41 10.07
N GLU A 400 15.27 1.38 10.16
CA GLU A 400 14.94 0.45 9.08
C GLU A 400 13.44 0.58 8.77
N ILE A 401 13.11 0.73 7.49
CA ILE A 401 11.74 0.93 7.04
C ILE A 401 11.44 -0.05 5.91
N ASN A 402 10.38 -0.84 6.09
CA ASN A 402 9.96 -1.87 5.15
C ASN A 402 9.08 -1.28 4.03
N GLU A 403 9.65 -0.39 3.24
CA GLU A 403 9.03 0.16 2.03
C GLU A 403 10.03 0.18 0.87
N SER A 404 9.56 -0.10 -0.34
CA SER A 404 10.38 -0.04 -1.54
C SER A 404 10.44 1.38 -2.10
N VAL A 405 11.64 1.93 -2.22
CA VAL A 405 11.89 3.28 -2.74
C VAL A 405 12.17 3.23 -4.25
N SER A 406 11.46 4.05 -5.02
CA SER A 406 11.75 4.26 -6.44
C SER A 406 12.80 5.35 -6.63
N THR A 407 12.53 6.56 -6.14
CA THR A 407 13.46 7.69 -6.16
C THR A 407 13.37 8.44 -4.84
N GLY A 408 14.46 9.06 -4.42
CA GLY A 408 14.52 9.82 -3.18
C GLY A 408 15.54 10.95 -3.23
N ILE A 409 15.37 11.89 -2.31
CA ILE A 409 16.26 13.02 -2.09
C ILE A 409 16.26 13.40 -0.60
N TRP A 410 17.40 13.84 -0.11
CA TRP A 410 17.51 14.45 1.19
C TRP A 410 17.28 15.96 1.14
N VAL A 411 16.54 16.48 2.12
CA VAL A 411 16.33 17.91 2.35
C VAL A 411 16.56 18.16 3.84
N GLY A 412 17.77 18.63 4.20
CA GLY A 412 18.20 18.63 5.59
C GLY A 412 18.17 17.22 6.19
N ASP A 413 17.50 17.05 7.33
CA ASP A 413 17.32 15.77 8.02
C ASP A 413 16.07 14.98 7.55
N CYS A 414 15.38 15.47 6.53
CA CYS A 414 14.20 14.85 5.95
C CYS A 414 14.54 14.08 4.68
N PHE A 415 14.19 12.81 4.63
CA PHE A 415 14.29 12.00 3.42
C PHE A 415 12.95 11.95 2.70
N ILE A 416 12.87 12.52 1.51
CA ILE A 416 11.68 12.55 0.67
C ILE A 416 11.83 11.48 -0.42
N TYR A 417 10.81 10.63 -0.59
CA TYR A 417 10.89 9.54 -1.55
C TYR A 417 9.53 9.20 -2.18
N THR A 418 9.60 8.61 -3.36
CA THR A 418 8.45 7.96 -4.00
C THR A 418 8.59 6.45 -3.86
N ASN A 419 7.50 5.77 -3.52
CA ASN A 419 7.47 4.32 -3.43
C ASN A 419 6.86 3.67 -4.68
N THR A 420 6.94 2.33 -4.77
CA THR A 420 6.33 1.55 -5.86
C THR A 420 4.81 1.63 -5.87
N ASP A 421 4.18 1.91 -4.72
CA ASP A 421 2.72 2.07 -4.55
C ASP A 421 2.21 3.44 -5.01
N LYS A 422 3.06 4.23 -5.67
CA LYS A 422 2.75 5.57 -6.17
C LYS A 422 2.36 6.53 -5.05
N ARG A 423 3.09 6.50 -3.93
CA ARG A 423 2.95 7.46 -2.85
C ARG A 423 4.19 8.35 -2.82
N LEU A 424 3.97 9.63 -2.54
CA LEU A 424 5.03 10.57 -2.20
C LEU A 424 5.06 10.66 -0.68
N ASN A 425 6.13 10.15 -0.08
CA ASN A 425 6.35 10.09 1.36
C ASN A 425 7.55 10.93 1.75
N TYR A 426 7.58 11.33 3.02
CA TYR A 426 8.81 11.82 3.64
C TYR A 426 9.03 11.14 4.99
N CYS A 427 10.29 10.94 5.33
CA CYS A 427 10.72 10.30 6.56
C CYS A 427 11.57 11.27 7.38
N VAL A 428 11.21 11.44 8.63
CA VAL A 428 11.96 12.23 9.62
C VAL A 428 12.10 11.42 10.89
N GLY A 429 13.35 11.18 11.34
CA GLY A 429 13.61 10.42 12.56
C GLY A 429 13.02 9.01 12.59
N GLY A 430 12.89 8.35 11.43
CA GLY A 430 12.32 7.01 11.30
C GLY A 430 10.79 6.98 11.14
N GLU A 431 10.11 8.11 11.26
CA GLU A 431 8.67 8.18 11.02
C GLU A 431 8.36 8.55 9.58
N VAL A 432 7.50 7.76 8.93
CA VAL A 432 7.06 7.96 7.56
C VAL A 432 5.72 8.69 7.55
N THR A 433 5.67 9.78 6.83
CA THR A 433 4.43 10.53 6.59
C THR A 433 4.17 10.61 5.09
N THR A 434 2.95 10.26 4.68
CA THR A 434 2.52 10.38 3.28
C THR A 434 2.08 11.82 2.99
N LEU A 435 2.71 12.46 1.99
CA LEU A 435 2.29 13.76 1.48
C LEU A 435 1.05 13.63 0.59
N THR A 436 1.13 12.73 -0.39
CA THR A 436 0.04 12.54 -1.34
C THR A 436 0.14 11.19 -2.05
N HIS A 437 -0.99 10.76 -2.62
CA HIS A 437 -1.07 9.64 -3.54
C HIS A 437 -0.93 10.15 -4.98
N LEU A 438 -0.08 9.49 -5.76
CA LEU A 438 0.21 9.83 -7.14
C LEU A 438 -0.65 8.98 -8.08
N ASP A 439 -1.30 9.57 -9.07
CA ASP A 439 -2.10 8.84 -10.07
C ASP A 439 -1.25 7.89 -10.95
N ARG A 440 0.02 8.24 -11.14
CA ARG A 440 0.99 7.53 -11.97
C ARG A 440 2.36 7.50 -11.32
N SER A 441 3.25 6.63 -11.80
CA SER A 441 4.63 6.59 -11.34
C SER A 441 5.34 7.89 -11.69
N MET A 442 5.87 8.56 -10.67
CA MET A 442 6.62 9.81 -10.79
C MET A 442 7.98 9.70 -10.11
N PHE A 443 8.94 10.43 -10.61
CA PHE A 443 10.33 10.41 -10.19
C PHE A 443 10.70 11.78 -9.63
N ILE A 444 11.35 11.80 -8.46
CA ILE A 444 11.74 13.03 -7.79
C ILE A 444 12.90 13.67 -8.55
N LEU A 445 12.78 14.97 -8.85
CA LEU A 445 13.83 15.77 -9.47
C LEU A 445 14.66 16.51 -8.42
N GLY A 446 13.99 17.09 -7.43
CA GLY A 446 14.63 17.91 -6.42
C GLY A 446 13.64 18.74 -5.63
N TYR A 447 14.17 19.48 -4.67
CA TYR A 447 13.44 20.41 -3.83
C TYR A 447 13.98 21.84 -3.99
N LEU A 448 13.11 22.82 -4.04
CA LEU A 448 13.48 24.23 -4.03
C LEU A 448 12.99 24.91 -2.76
N ALA A 449 13.90 25.21 -1.85
CA ALA A 449 13.60 25.89 -0.58
C ALA A 449 12.94 27.25 -0.76
N ALA A 450 13.28 27.98 -1.85
CA ALA A 450 12.70 29.30 -2.13
C ALA A 450 11.21 29.26 -2.47
N GLN A 451 10.68 28.12 -2.88
CA GLN A 451 9.28 27.90 -3.25
C GLN A 451 8.57 26.92 -2.32
N ASN A 452 9.29 26.30 -1.40
CA ASN A 452 8.79 25.23 -0.52
C ASN A 452 8.12 24.08 -1.30
N ARG A 453 8.67 23.70 -2.46
CA ARG A 453 8.07 22.69 -3.33
C ARG A 453 9.05 21.61 -3.73
N VAL A 454 8.54 20.38 -3.75
CA VAL A 454 9.18 19.19 -4.34
C VAL A 454 8.74 19.08 -5.79
N PHE A 455 9.67 18.85 -6.70
CA PHE A 455 9.42 18.70 -8.12
C PHE A 455 9.58 17.23 -8.52
N LEU A 456 8.60 16.75 -9.30
CA LEU A 456 8.56 15.39 -9.82
C LEU A 456 8.39 15.42 -11.34
N MET A 457 8.83 14.37 -12.00
CA MET A 457 8.66 14.18 -13.43
C MET A 457 8.04 12.81 -13.71
N ASP A 458 7.16 12.74 -14.69
CA ASP A 458 6.62 11.47 -15.18
C ASP A 458 7.44 10.94 -16.37
N LYS A 459 7.08 9.74 -16.86
CA LYS A 459 7.67 9.12 -18.05
C LYS A 459 7.54 9.96 -19.32
N ASN A 460 6.54 10.86 -19.38
CA ASN A 460 6.26 11.71 -20.54
C ASN A 460 6.94 13.08 -20.44
N PHE A 461 7.88 13.23 -19.49
CA PHE A 461 8.60 14.48 -19.22
C PHE A 461 7.70 15.63 -18.77
N ALA A 462 6.53 15.33 -18.20
CA ALA A 462 5.69 16.32 -17.56
C ALA A 462 6.15 16.57 -16.13
N VAL A 463 6.46 17.83 -15.82
CA VAL A 463 6.88 18.25 -14.48
C VAL A 463 5.66 18.63 -13.66
N VAL A 464 5.61 18.14 -12.43
CA VAL A 464 4.57 18.39 -11.43
C VAL A 464 5.25 18.81 -10.13
N SER A 465 4.56 19.59 -9.29
CA SER A 465 5.11 19.97 -7.99
C SER A 465 4.10 19.80 -6.87
N PHE A 466 4.63 19.56 -5.68
CA PHE A 466 3.87 19.46 -4.44
C PHE A 466 4.49 20.35 -3.36
N THR A 467 3.65 20.95 -2.55
CA THR A 467 4.10 21.84 -1.47
C THR A 467 4.62 21.02 -0.29
N LEU A 468 5.84 21.32 0.17
CA LEU A 468 6.42 20.81 1.40
C LEU A 468 7.01 21.98 2.19
N LEU A 469 6.40 22.29 3.33
CA LEU A 469 6.87 23.35 4.20
C LEU A 469 8.01 22.86 5.07
N LEU A 470 9.20 23.40 4.88
CA LEU A 470 10.38 23.05 5.70
C LEU A 470 10.16 23.34 7.17
N THR A 471 9.43 24.40 7.52
CA THR A 471 9.11 24.77 8.91
C THR A 471 8.36 23.66 9.65
N VAL A 472 7.48 22.92 8.97
CA VAL A 472 6.79 21.76 9.54
C VAL A 472 7.77 20.61 9.80
N VAL A 473 8.70 20.38 8.86
CA VAL A 473 9.74 19.35 9.00
C VAL A 473 10.71 19.71 10.13
N GLU A 474 11.12 20.97 10.20
CA GLU A 474 11.98 21.49 11.26
C GLU A 474 11.32 21.36 12.63
N PHE A 475 10.04 21.72 12.76
CA PHE A 475 9.27 21.51 13.98
C PHE A 475 9.26 20.04 14.42
N LYS A 476 8.96 19.12 13.50
CA LYS A 476 8.97 17.69 13.77
C LYS A 476 10.35 17.19 14.22
N THR A 477 11.42 17.68 13.59
CA THR A 477 12.80 17.32 13.92
C THR A 477 13.18 17.80 15.33
N LEU A 478 12.81 19.03 15.69
CA LEU A 478 13.06 19.59 17.02
C LEU A 478 12.32 18.80 18.12
N ILE A 479 11.06 18.44 17.87
CA ILE A 479 10.29 17.56 18.80
C ILE A 479 10.98 16.21 18.97
N LEU A 480 11.47 15.58 17.89
CA LEU A 480 12.18 14.31 17.96
C LEU A 480 13.52 14.40 18.70
N ARG A 481 14.19 15.55 18.65
CA ARG A 481 15.42 15.85 19.42
C ARG A 481 15.13 16.20 20.89
N GLY A 482 13.86 16.46 21.25
CA GLY A 482 13.45 16.86 22.59
C GLY A 482 13.65 18.35 22.87
N GLU A 483 13.89 19.17 21.86
CA GLU A 483 14.10 20.63 21.96
C GLU A 483 12.74 21.36 21.88
N LEU A 484 11.92 21.24 22.94
CA LEU A 484 10.55 21.75 22.96
C LEU A 484 10.48 23.28 22.88
N GLU A 485 11.40 23.99 23.52
CA GLU A 485 11.43 25.45 23.50
C GLU A 485 11.70 25.99 22.09
N ALA A 486 12.66 25.42 21.37
CA ALA A 486 12.94 25.78 19.97
C ALA A 486 11.77 25.43 19.04
N ALA A 487 11.08 24.32 19.30
CA ALA A 487 9.91 23.92 18.55
C ALA A 487 8.74 24.94 18.69
N GLU A 488 8.56 25.52 19.89
CA GLU A 488 7.53 26.57 20.08
C GLU A 488 7.83 27.85 19.28
N GLU A 489 9.10 28.26 19.17
CA GLU A 489 9.48 29.41 18.33
C GLU A 489 9.18 29.16 16.85
N VAL A 490 9.43 27.94 16.36
CA VAL A 490 9.15 27.56 14.98
C VAL A 490 7.64 27.46 14.72
N LEU A 491 6.86 27.02 15.72
CA LEU A 491 5.40 26.87 15.60
C LEU A 491 4.71 28.20 15.19
N GLU A 492 5.19 29.34 15.67
CA GLU A 492 4.63 30.66 15.32
C GLU A 492 4.79 30.98 13.82
N THR A 493 5.75 30.36 13.14
CA THR A 493 6.01 30.57 11.73
C THR A 493 5.18 29.66 10.82
N ILE A 494 4.52 28.64 11.37
CA ILE A 494 3.78 27.64 10.61
C ILE A 494 2.36 28.12 10.31
N PRO A 495 1.89 28.00 9.05
CA PRO A 495 0.52 28.32 8.70
C PRO A 495 -0.51 27.51 9.50
N VAL A 496 -1.61 28.19 9.90
CA VAL A 496 -2.68 27.57 10.71
C VAL A 496 -3.28 26.33 10.06
N ASP A 497 -3.29 26.25 8.75
CA ASP A 497 -3.81 25.09 7.99
C ASP A 497 -3.04 23.79 8.30
N GLN A 498 -1.78 23.88 8.72
CA GLN A 498 -0.93 22.74 9.05
C GLN A 498 -0.99 22.33 10.53
N HIS A 499 -1.62 23.14 11.39
CA HIS A 499 -1.68 22.90 12.83
C HIS A 499 -2.33 21.56 13.17
N ASN A 500 -3.36 21.14 12.44
CA ASN A 500 -3.99 19.84 12.67
C ASN A 500 -3.07 18.66 12.32
N SER A 501 -2.23 18.81 11.28
CA SER A 501 -1.22 17.79 10.93
C SER A 501 -0.16 17.66 12.01
N ILE A 502 0.27 18.80 12.56
CA ILE A 502 1.24 18.85 13.67
C ILE A 502 0.63 18.25 14.95
N ALA A 503 -0.62 18.59 15.25
CA ALA A 503 -1.29 18.07 16.43
C ALA A 503 -1.42 16.52 16.38
N ARG A 504 -1.73 15.94 15.23
CA ARG A 504 -1.73 14.48 15.05
C ARG A 504 -0.34 13.86 15.21
N PHE A 505 0.70 14.57 14.74
CA PHE A 505 2.08 14.12 14.98
C PHE A 505 2.43 14.12 16.46
N LEU A 506 2.05 15.17 17.22
CA LEU A 506 2.27 15.26 18.67
C LEU A 506 1.51 14.18 19.44
N GLU A 507 0.27 13.90 19.03
CA GLU A 507 -0.54 12.79 19.56
C GLU A 507 0.18 11.46 19.38
N SER A 508 0.70 11.16 18.17
CA SER A 508 1.44 9.93 17.89
C SER A 508 2.69 9.76 18.77
N ARG A 509 3.25 10.87 19.28
CA ARG A 509 4.40 10.90 20.19
C ARG A 509 4.03 10.92 21.67
N GLY A 510 2.73 10.89 21.99
CA GLY A 510 2.24 10.91 23.37
C GLY A 510 2.20 12.29 24.02
N LEU A 511 2.48 13.37 23.27
CA LEU A 511 2.41 14.76 23.73
C LEU A 511 0.99 15.31 23.51
N VAL A 512 0.00 14.66 24.12
CA VAL A 512 -1.42 14.95 23.89
C VAL A 512 -1.82 16.34 24.41
N SER A 513 -1.20 16.83 25.47
CA SER A 513 -1.45 18.17 26.02
C SER A 513 -1.05 19.29 25.05
N ASP A 514 0.10 19.14 24.37
CA ASP A 514 0.57 20.09 23.38
C ASP A 514 -0.25 19.97 22.08
N ALA A 515 -0.64 18.76 21.70
CA ALA A 515 -1.55 18.51 20.60
C ALA A 515 -2.89 19.22 20.80
N LEU A 516 -3.48 19.16 22.00
CA LEU A 516 -4.73 19.85 22.35
C LEU A 516 -4.61 21.37 22.20
N ARG A 517 -3.46 21.94 22.58
CA ARG A 517 -3.20 23.39 22.50
C ARG A 517 -3.12 23.86 21.03
N ILE A 518 -2.56 23.06 20.15
CA ILE A 518 -2.27 23.41 18.76
C ILE A 518 -3.44 23.08 17.84
N ALA A 519 -4.22 22.04 18.15
CA ALA A 519 -5.33 21.60 17.31
C ALA A 519 -6.33 22.74 17.04
N THR A 520 -6.70 22.91 15.77
CA THR A 520 -7.67 23.92 15.31
C THR A 520 -9.00 23.30 14.92
N ASP A 521 -9.01 22.03 14.50
CA ASP A 521 -10.21 21.29 14.19
C ASP A 521 -10.98 20.94 15.47
N PRO A 522 -12.21 21.40 15.62
CA PRO A 522 -12.98 21.20 16.85
C PRO A 522 -13.32 19.73 17.08
N ASP A 523 -13.51 18.93 16.02
CA ASP A 523 -13.77 17.51 16.17
C ASP A 523 -12.57 16.78 16.75
N PHE A 524 -11.40 17.05 16.20
CA PHE A 524 -10.14 16.47 16.67
C PHE A 524 -9.76 17.00 18.07
N LYS A 525 -10.00 18.28 18.32
CA LYS A 525 -9.78 18.90 19.63
C LYS A 525 -10.66 18.28 20.73
N PHE A 526 -11.90 17.93 20.38
CA PHE A 526 -12.80 17.21 21.28
C PHE A 526 -12.27 15.82 21.62
N GLU A 527 -11.79 15.06 20.63
CA GLU A 527 -11.20 13.73 20.83
C GLU A 527 -10.00 13.78 21.80
N LEU A 528 -9.09 14.75 21.59
CA LEU A 528 -7.94 14.96 22.45
C LEU A 528 -8.34 15.38 23.88
N ALA A 529 -9.36 16.24 24.01
CA ALA A 529 -9.87 16.67 25.32
C ALA A 529 -10.48 15.49 26.09
N VAL A 530 -11.18 14.59 25.38
CA VAL A 530 -11.73 13.35 25.97
C VAL A 530 -10.61 12.41 26.41
N GLN A 531 -9.54 12.25 25.61
CA GLN A 531 -8.39 11.42 25.98
C GLN A 531 -7.66 11.94 27.21
N LEU A 532 -7.49 13.27 27.35
CA LEU A 532 -6.86 13.90 28.49
C LEU A 532 -7.76 13.96 29.74
N GLY A 533 -9.08 13.79 29.56
CA GLY A 533 -10.04 13.95 30.66
C GLY A 533 -10.39 15.41 30.98
N GLU A 534 -10.04 16.37 30.08
CA GLU A 534 -10.32 17.81 30.23
C GLU A 534 -11.77 18.13 29.93
N LEU A 535 -12.61 18.04 31.00
CA LEU A 535 -14.05 18.17 30.94
C LEU A 535 -14.49 19.56 30.45
N ASP A 536 -13.81 20.63 30.92
CA ASP A 536 -14.22 22.01 30.62
C ASP A 536 -14.06 22.33 29.13
N ILE A 537 -12.95 21.90 28.52
CA ILE A 537 -12.67 22.11 27.10
C ILE A 537 -13.63 21.29 26.24
N ALA A 538 -13.84 20.02 26.61
CA ALA A 538 -14.77 19.14 25.88
C ALA A 538 -16.20 19.69 25.91
N ARG A 539 -16.63 20.22 27.07
CA ARG A 539 -17.94 20.86 27.24
C ARG A 539 -18.09 22.13 26.37
N GLU A 540 -17.08 23.01 26.38
CA GLU A 540 -17.11 24.25 25.59
C GLU A 540 -17.28 23.95 24.10
N ILE A 541 -16.58 22.96 23.58
CA ILE A 541 -16.65 22.57 22.16
C ILE A 541 -18.06 22.04 21.81
N VAL A 542 -18.61 21.17 22.68
CA VAL A 542 -19.93 20.56 22.44
C VAL A 542 -21.06 21.59 22.53
N GLU A 543 -20.96 22.59 23.42
CA GLU A 543 -21.96 23.63 23.57
C GLU A 543 -21.91 24.69 22.43
N THR A 544 -20.73 24.97 21.85
CA THR A 544 -20.56 26.02 20.83
C THR A 544 -20.92 25.57 19.43
N GLU A 545 -20.67 24.32 19.05
CA GLU A 545 -20.76 23.87 17.66
C GLU A 545 -22.00 23.03 17.31
N GLY A 546 -22.90 22.77 18.27
CA GLY A 546 -24.10 21.98 17.98
C GLY A 546 -23.77 20.51 17.69
N ALA A 547 -23.21 19.86 18.69
CA ALA A 547 -22.67 18.52 18.60
C ALA A 547 -23.70 17.43 18.26
N ASN A 548 -23.22 16.38 17.59
CA ASN A 548 -23.93 15.15 17.28
C ASN A 548 -24.23 14.34 18.57
N GLU A 549 -25.25 13.50 18.53
CA GLU A 549 -25.62 12.61 19.64
C GLU A 549 -24.43 11.80 20.18
N SER A 550 -23.48 11.40 19.30
CA SER A 550 -22.27 10.67 19.70
C SER A 550 -21.34 11.47 20.61
N LYS A 551 -21.11 12.76 20.30
CA LYS A 551 -20.24 13.63 21.12
C LYS A 551 -20.86 13.90 22.49
N TRP A 552 -22.19 14.12 22.55
CA TRP A 552 -22.91 14.26 23.81
C TRP A 552 -22.78 12.99 24.67
N LYS A 553 -22.81 11.82 24.04
CA LYS A 553 -22.65 10.53 24.76
C LYS A 553 -21.25 10.39 25.35
N GLN A 554 -20.18 10.67 24.56
CA GLN A 554 -18.79 10.62 25.01
C GLN A 554 -18.53 11.64 26.14
N LEU A 555 -19.06 12.87 26.01
CA LEU A 555 -18.99 13.85 27.08
C LEU A 555 -19.71 13.38 28.34
N GLY A 556 -20.86 12.71 28.21
CA GLY A 556 -21.60 12.14 29.32
C GLY A 556 -20.83 11.02 30.02
N GLU A 557 -20.13 10.15 29.27
CA GLU A 557 -19.26 9.12 29.82
C GLU A 557 -18.07 9.74 30.58
N LEU A 558 -17.46 10.79 30.03
CA LEU A 558 -16.39 11.54 30.69
C LEU A 558 -16.88 12.25 31.96
N ALA A 559 -18.03 12.93 31.91
CA ALA A 559 -18.63 13.59 33.06
C ALA A 559 -18.99 12.60 34.18
N MET A 560 -19.46 11.40 33.80
CA MET A 560 -19.76 10.31 34.74
C MET A 560 -18.48 9.82 35.44
N SER A 561 -17.39 9.63 34.70
CA SER A 561 -16.12 9.21 35.27
C SER A 561 -15.53 10.25 36.24
N ASN A 562 -15.75 11.54 35.98
CA ASN A 562 -15.34 12.65 36.84
C ASN A 562 -16.31 12.94 38.00
N GLY A 563 -17.49 12.26 38.04
CA GLY A 563 -18.48 12.38 39.10
C GLY A 563 -19.43 13.59 38.99
N ASP A 564 -19.42 14.30 37.84
CA ASP A 564 -20.39 15.39 37.59
C ASP A 564 -21.73 14.83 37.06
N LEU A 565 -22.61 14.50 38.00
CA LEU A 565 -23.90 13.91 37.69
C LEU A 565 -24.88 14.91 37.02
N GLU A 566 -24.73 16.22 37.28
CA GLU A 566 -25.58 17.23 36.63
C GLU A 566 -25.29 17.38 35.16
N LEU A 567 -24.01 17.45 34.81
CA LEU A 567 -23.58 17.47 33.41
C LEU A 567 -23.88 16.15 32.70
N THR A 568 -23.68 15.01 33.37
CA THR A 568 -24.04 13.69 32.87
C THR A 568 -25.53 13.60 32.50
N ASN A 569 -26.41 14.10 33.38
CA ASN A 569 -27.85 14.10 33.08
C ASN A 569 -28.20 14.94 31.82
N LYS A 570 -27.61 16.12 31.70
CA LYS A 570 -27.80 16.98 30.52
C LYS A 570 -27.27 16.32 29.22
N CYS A 571 -26.15 15.64 29.33
CA CYS A 571 -25.54 14.93 28.18
C CYS A 571 -26.41 13.75 27.74
N LEU A 572 -26.91 12.95 28.68
CA LEU A 572 -27.81 11.84 28.41
C LEU A 572 -29.14 12.30 27.84
N GLU A 573 -29.67 13.43 28.29
CA GLU A 573 -30.88 14.04 27.74
C GLU A 573 -30.66 14.49 26.27
N LYS A 574 -29.52 15.13 25.95
CA LYS A 574 -29.18 15.59 24.61
C LYS A 574 -28.82 14.48 23.66
N SER A 575 -28.19 13.43 24.14
CA SER A 575 -27.87 12.21 23.34
C SER A 575 -29.11 11.31 23.14
N GLY A 576 -30.19 11.55 23.91
CA GLY A 576 -31.38 10.72 23.84
C GLY A 576 -31.20 9.29 24.34
N ASP A 577 -30.17 9.05 25.14
CA ASP A 577 -29.94 7.75 25.78
C ASP A 577 -30.83 7.56 27.02
N LEU A 578 -32.03 7.04 26.74
CA LEU A 578 -33.02 6.76 27.80
C LEU A 578 -32.58 5.66 28.77
N SER A 579 -31.69 4.77 28.34
CA SER A 579 -31.15 3.71 29.18
C SER A 579 -30.17 4.23 30.21
N GLY A 580 -29.26 5.13 29.77
CA GLY A 580 -28.35 5.84 30.64
C GLY A 580 -29.09 6.74 31.62
N GLN A 581 -30.14 7.46 31.18
CA GLN A 581 -31.00 8.25 32.07
C GLN A 581 -31.72 7.39 33.12
N LEU A 582 -32.21 6.22 32.73
CA LEU A 582 -32.83 5.28 33.67
C LEU A 582 -31.84 4.83 34.76
N LEU A 583 -30.60 4.48 34.34
CA LEU A 583 -29.55 4.07 35.26
C LEU A 583 -29.17 5.20 36.22
N LEU A 584 -29.01 6.42 35.72
CA LEU A 584 -28.68 7.60 36.51
C LEU A 584 -29.83 7.96 37.45
N ALA A 585 -31.08 7.95 37.00
CA ALA A 585 -32.26 8.25 37.82
C ALA A 585 -32.50 7.20 38.93
N THR A 586 -32.21 5.93 38.63
CA THR A 586 -32.31 4.87 39.64
C THR A 586 -31.19 4.92 40.66
N SER A 587 -29.94 5.24 40.26
CA SER A 587 -28.80 5.38 41.14
C SER A 587 -28.89 6.62 42.03
N SER A 588 -29.41 7.73 41.51
CA SER A 588 -29.64 8.97 42.27
C SER A 588 -30.93 8.94 43.11
N GLY A 589 -31.83 7.98 42.91
CA GLY A 589 -33.10 7.83 43.61
C GLY A 589 -34.09 8.97 43.35
N SER A 590 -34.03 9.66 42.22
CA SER A 590 -34.90 10.81 41.90
C SER A 590 -36.21 10.36 41.28
N PRO A 591 -37.35 10.48 41.96
CA PRO A 591 -38.65 10.11 41.40
C PRO A 591 -39.13 11.08 40.31
N GLU A 592 -38.63 12.33 40.31
CA GLU A 592 -39.06 13.33 39.35
C GLU A 592 -38.45 13.07 37.96
N THR A 593 -37.18 12.71 37.93
CA THR A 593 -36.50 12.33 36.69
C THR A 593 -37.09 11.04 36.10
N LEU A 594 -37.44 10.06 36.94
CA LEU A 594 -38.14 8.84 36.50
C LEU A 594 -39.51 9.14 35.87
N LYS A 595 -40.29 10.07 36.42
CA LYS A 595 -41.57 10.47 35.84
C LYS A 595 -41.40 11.14 34.48
N GLN A 596 -40.42 12.03 34.32
CA GLN A 596 -40.09 12.65 33.04
C GLN A 596 -39.68 11.61 32.03
N LEU A 597 -38.82 10.65 32.42
CA LEU A 597 -38.35 9.56 31.58
C LEU A 597 -39.49 8.66 31.10
N VAL A 598 -40.53 8.42 31.91
CA VAL A 598 -41.75 7.69 31.52
C VAL A 598 -42.44 8.37 30.35
N GLU A 599 -42.65 9.70 30.43
CA GLU A 599 -43.32 10.46 29.38
C GLU A 599 -42.48 10.47 28.09
N GLU A 600 -41.19 10.72 28.21
CA GLU A 600 -40.26 10.73 27.04
C GLU A 600 -40.17 9.37 26.38
N SER A 601 -40.03 8.29 27.15
CA SER A 601 -39.89 6.95 26.62
C SER A 601 -41.15 6.45 25.93
N LYS A 602 -42.36 6.85 26.43
CA LYS A 602 -43.64 6.60 25.76
C LYS A 602 -43.71 7.33 24.42
N LEU A 603 -43.30 8.63 24.36
CA LEU A 603 -43.32 9.40 23.13
C LEU A 603 -42.32 8.84 22.08
N LYS A 604 -41.17 8.37 22.50
CA LYS A 604 -40.16 7.77 21.63
C LYS A 604 -40.43 6.28 21.30
N GLY A 605 -41.52 5.70 21.84
CA GLY A 605 -41.91 4.31 21.59
C GLY A 605 -41.02 3.26 22.28
N LYS A 606 -40.18 3.67 23.23
CA LYS A 606 -39.31 2.77 24.00
C LYS A 606 -40.04 2.20 25.22
N ASN A 607 -41.11 1.42 24.97
CA ASN A 607 -42.07 0.93 25.97
C ASN A 607 -41.42 0.11 27.09
N ASN A 608 -40.30 -0.57 26.87
CA ASN A 608 -39.63 -1.33 27.93
C ASN A 608 -38.99 -0.41 28.97
N VAL A 609 -38.38 0.73 28.57
CA VAL A 609 -37.82 1.72 29.49
C VAL A 609 -38.95 2.39 30.27
N ALA A 610 -40.06 2.75 29.59
CA ALA A 610 -41.24 3.30 30.22
C ALA A 610 -41.82 2.34 31.26
N PHE A 611 -41.89 1.07 30.92
CA PHE A 611 -42.39 0.01 31.81
C PHE A 611 -41.54 -0.10 33.09
N VAL A 612 -40.19 -0.22 32.93
CA VAL A 612 -39.29 -0.34 34.06
C VAL A 612 -39.34 0.91 34.95
N SER A 613 -39.34 2.12 34.32
CA SER A 613 -39.44 3.37 35.06
C SER A 613 -40.73 3.48 35.85
N MET A 614 -41.91 3.09 35.29
CA MET A 614 -43.16 3.07 36.02
C MET A 614 -43.19 2.01 37.14
N PHE A 615 -42.59 0.84 36.88
CA PHE A 615 -42.46 -0.20 37.88
C PHE A 615 -41.62 0.26 39.08
N MET A 616 -40.50 0.95 38.85
CA MET A 616 -39.66 1.57 39.89
C MET A 616 -40.40 2.64 40.68
N LEU A 617 -41.31 3.39 40.02
CA LEU A 617 -42.19 4.37 40.68
C LEU A 617 -43.34 3.74 41.44
N LYS A 618 -43.46 2.42 41.46
CA LYS A 618 -44.58 1.65 42.03
C LYS A 618 -45.94 1.96 41.35
N ASP A 619 -45.95 2.47 40.16
CA ASP A 619 -47.14 2.69 39.36
C ASP A 619 -47.49 1.41 38.59
N ILE A 620 -48.05 0.46 39.33
CA ILE A 620 -48.45 -0.86 38.81
C ILE A 620 -49.61 -0.72 37.80
N ASP A 621 -50.54 0.18 38.11
CA ASP A 621 -51.71 0.42 37.23
C ASP A 621 -51.26 0.98 35.88
N GLY A 622 -50.30 1.95 35.88
CA GLY A 622 -49.69 2.50 34.65
C GLY A 622 -48.91 1.45 33.86
N CYS A 623 -48.22 0.51 34.54
CA CYS A 623 -47.52 -0.61 33.88
C CYS A 623 -48.48 -1.53 33.15
N ILE A 624 -49.59 -1.87 33.78
CA ILE A 624 -50.67 -2.72 33.20
C ILE A 624 -51.33 -2.03 32.01
N ASP A 625 -51.61 -0.73 32.14
CA ASP A 625 -52.22 0.04 31.07
C ASP A 625 -51.27 0.15 29.86
N LEU A 626 -50.00 0.33 30.09
CA LEU A 626 -48.98 0.33 29.01
C LEU A 626 -48.91 -1.03 28.31
N LEU A 627 -48.98 -2.13 29.01
CA LEU A 627 -49.00 -3.47 28.41
C LEU A 627 -50.27 -3.68 27.56
N ILE A 628 -51.42 -3.17 28.01
CA ILE A 628 -52.68 -3.23 27.24
C ILE A 628 -52.58 -2.36 25.98
N GLU A 629 -52.08 -1.12 26.09
CA GLU A 629 -51.88 -0.21 24.94
C GLU A 629 -50.96 -0.80 23.89
N THR A 630 -49.92 -1.49 24.34
CA THR A 630 -48.91 -2.13 23.44
C THR A 630 -49.38 -3.50 22.93
N LYS A 631 -50.63 -3.90 23.21
CA LYS A 631 -51.21 -5.18 22.79
C LYS A 631 -50.55 -6.43 23.39
N ARG A 632 -49.89 -6.28 24.53
CA ARG A 632 -49.30 -7.38 25.31
C ARG A 632 -50.25 -7.85 26.39
N ILE A 633 -51.47 -8.15 26.03
CA ILE A 633 -52.58 -8.46 26.95
C ILE A 633 -52.31 -9.70 27.83
N PRO A 634 -51.71 -10.80 27.33
CA PRO A 634 -51.37 -11.93 28.20
C PRO A 634 -50.40 -11.56 29.32
N GLU A 635 -49.42 -10.75 29.02
CA GLU A 635 -48.41 -10.29 30.00
C GLU A 635 -49.07 -9.34 31.02
N ALA A 636 -49.95 -8.45 30.55
CA ALA A 636 -50.76 -7.62 31.42
C ALA A 636 -51.61 -8.46 32.41
N ALA A 637 -52.19 -9.54 31.94
CA ALA A 637 -52.98 -10.44 32.76
C ALA A 637 -52.15 -11.15 33.85
N PHE A 638 -50.92 -11.62 33.47
CA PHE A 638 -49.98 -12.21 34.42
C PHE A 638 -49.51 -11.21 35.46
N MET A 639 -49.14 -9.99 35.02
CA MET A 639 -48.75 -8.93 35.90
C MET A 639 -49.86 -8.52 36.88
N ALA A 640 -51.06 -8.35 36.37
CA ALA A 640 -52.22 -8.05 37.21
C ALA A 640 -52.49 -9.14 38.24
N ARG A 641 -52.35 -10.41 37.85
CA ARG A 641 -52.52 -11.54 38.79
C ARG A 641 -51.51 -11.43 39.94
N THR A 642 -50.31 -10.98 39.72
CA THR A 642 -49.24 -10.91 40.72
C THR A 642 -49.36 -9.66 41.58
N TYR A 643 -49.60 -8.48 40.98
CA TYR A 643 -49.43 -7.18 41.62
C TYR A 643 -50.75 -6.38 41.80
N ALA A 644 -51.81 -6.68 41.03
CA ALA A 644 -53.07 -5.97 41.02
C ALA A 644 -54.27 -6.94 40.77
N PRO A 645 -54.51 -7.88 41.69
CA PRO A 645 -55.56 -8.88 41.53
C PRO A 645 -56.96 -8.30 41.26
N SER A 646 -57.25 -7.09 41.75
CA SER A 646 -58.48 -6.37 41.45
C SER A 646 -58.79 -6.11 39.99
N ARG A 647 -57.71 -6.01 39.11
CA ARG A 647 -57.84 -5.72 37.67
C ARG A 647 -57.89 -6.98 36.80
N VAL A 648 -57.67 -8.17 37.37
CA VAL A 648 -57.48 -9.41 36.62
C VAL A 648 -58.68 -9.73 35.76
N SER A 649 -59.90 -9.65 36.31
CA SER A 649 -61.15 -10.01 35.59
C SER A 649 -61.36 -9.07 34.37
N GLU A 650 -61.06 -7.78 34.49
CA GLU A 650 -61.18 -6.82 33.41
C GLU A 650 -60.21 -7.20 32.26
N ILE A 651 -58.93 -7.50 32.57
CA ILE A 651 -57.95 -7.84 31.59
C ILE A 651 -58.19 -9.20 30.93
N ILE A 652 -58.63 -10.16 31.66
CA ILE A 652 -59.07 -11.47 31.13
C ILE A 652 -60.21 -11.30 30.13
N ALA A 653 -61.19 -10.40 30.38
CA ALA A 653 -62.20 -10.09 29.40
C ALA A 653 -61.63 -9.54 28.10
N LEU A 654 -60.69 -8.62 28.20
CA LEU A 654 -59.94 -8.09 27.01
C LEU A 654 -59.14 -9.20 26.30
N TRP A 655 -58.49 -10.07 27.07
CA TRP A 655 -57.72 -11.19 26.51
C TRP A 655 -58.66 -12.22 25.83
N LYS A 656 -59.83 -12.53 26.38
CA LYS A 656 -60.85 -13.38 25.76
C LYS A 656 -61.34 -12.78 24.42
N ASP A 657 -61.49 -11.45 24.36
CA ASP A 657 -61.93 -10.77 23.14
C ASP A 657 -60.86 -10.84 22.06
N ASP A 658 -59.63 -10.60 22.46
CA ASP A 658 -58.52 -10.65 21.49
C ASP A 658 -58.22 -12.09 21.01
N LEU A 659 -58.19 -13.05 21.91
CA LEU A 659 -57.96 -14.45 21.60
C LEU A 659 -59.12 -15.06 20.79
N SER A 660 -60.34 -14.56 20.95
CA SER A 660 -61.52 -15.01 20.19
C SER A 660 -61.40 -14.73 18.69
N LYS A 661 -60.64 -13.71 18.33
CA LYS A 661 -60.28 -13.35 16.92
C LYS A 661 -59.38 -14.38 16.26
N VAL A 662 -58.54 -15.06 17.04
CA VAL A 662 -57.57 -16.05 16.57
C VAL A 662 -58.10 -17.48 16.78
N ASN A 663 -58.54 -17.83 17.98
CA ASN A 663 -59.01 -19.16 18.36
C ASN A 663 -60.11 -19.11 19.41
N LYS A 664 -61.37 -19.33 18.98
CA LYS A 664 -62.52 -19.28 19.84
C LYS A 664 -62.50 -20.33 20.96
N LYS A 665 -62.04 -21.56 20.71
CA LYS A 665 -61.94 -22.60 21.73
C LYS A 665 -60.94 -22.28 22.85
N ALA A 666 -59.83 -21.63 22.50
CA ALA A 666 -58.83 -21.18 23.45
C ALA A 666 -59.38 -20.03 24.32
N ALA A 667 -60.18 -19.12 23.72
CA ALA A 667 -60.82 -18.02 24.44
C ALA A 667 -61.85 -18.52 25.44
N GLU A 668 -62.62 -19.57 25.10
CA GLU A 668 -63.61 -20.20 26.00
C GLU A 668 -62.95 -21.00 27.14
N ALA A 669 -61.74 -21.53 26.92
CA ALA A 669 -60.97 -22.28 27.91
C ALA A 669 -60.23 -21.38 28.94
N LEU A 670 -60.13 -20.06 28.67
CA LEU A 670 -59.48 -19.14 29.59
C LEU A 670 -60.36 -18.89 30.81
N ALA A 671 -59.93 -19.32 32.01
CA ALA A 671 -60.68 -19.18 33.27
C ALA A 671 -60.54 -17.74 33.80
N ASP A 672 -61.63 -17.25 34.37
CA ASP A 672 -61.70 -15.99 35.09
C ASP A 672 -61.75 -16.26 36.58
N PRO A 673 -60.93 -15.68 37.47
CA PRO A 673 -60.98 -15.88 38.89
C PRO A 673 -62.36 -15.58 39.54
N ALA A 674 -63.05 -14.55 39.01
CA ALA A 674 -64.39 -14.20 39.52
C ALA A 674 -65.48 -15.29 39.27
N GLY A 675 -65.26 -16.16 38.26
CA GLY A 675 -66.17 -17.25 37.92
C GLY A 675 -65.73 -18.64 38.36
N HIS A 676 -64.44 -18.81 38.67
CA HIS A 676 -63.82 -20.11 38.95
C HIS A 676 -62.81 -20.04 40.10
N LEU A 677 -63.25 -19.56 41.27
CA LEU A 677 -62.40 -19.41 42.46
C LEU A 677 -61.69 -20.71 42.88
N GLU A 678 -62.28 -21.85 42.63
CA GLU A 678 -61.71 -23.18 42.83
C GLU A 678 -60.41 -23.48 42.05
N LEU A 679 -60.08 -22.70 40.97
CA LEU A 679 -58.87 -22.82 40.17
C LEU A 679 -57.79 -21.81 40.60
N PHE A 680 -58.09 -20.90 41.49
CA PHE A 680 -57.21 -19.80 41.90
C PHE A 680 -57.18 -19.76 43.46
N GLU A 681 -56.47 -20.72 44.03
CA GLU A 681 -56.23 -20.75 45.48
C GLU A 681 -55.46 -19.48 45.92
N GLY A 682 -55.84 -18.87 47.02
CA GLY A 682 -55.22 -17.66 47.57
C GLY A 682 -55.58 -16.36 46.85
N PHE A 683 -56.55 -16.33 45.94
CA PHE A 683 -56.92 -15.11 45.18
C PHE A 683 -57.60 -14.05 46.05
N ASP A 684 -58.46 -14.48 47.00
CA ASP A 684 -59.11 -13.56 47.94
C ASP A 684 -58.16 -12.95 48.93
N GLU A 685 -57.13 -13.71 49.36
CA GLU A 685 -56.06 -13.24 50.21
C GLU A 685 -55.19 -12.23 49.45
N ALA A 686 -54.91 -12.48 48.15
CA ALA A 686 -54.16 -11.55 47.28
C ALA A 686 -54.96 -10.23 47.09
N LEU A 687 -56.29 -10.27 46.98
CA LEU A 687 -57.12 -9.06 46.89
C LEU A 687 -57.10 -8.24 48.21
N ASP A 688 -57.05 -8.89 49.34
CA ASP A 688 -56.98 -8.20 50.67
C ASP A 688 -55.54 -7.64 50.84
N ALA A 689 -54.54 -8.38 50.47
CA ALA A 689 -53.14 -7.86 50.45
C ALA A 689 -52.99 -6.64 49.53
N GLU A 690 -53.60 -6.62 48.34
CA GLU A 690 -53.62 -5.44 47.48
C GLU A 690 -54.29 -4.23 48.12
N LYS A 691 -55.46 -4.44 48.81
CA LYS A 691 -56.17 -3.37 49.53
C LYS A 691 -55.25 -2.75 50.58
N HIS A 692 -54.57 -3.61 51.38
CA HIS A 692 -53.61 -3.17 52.40
C HIS A 692 -52.45 -2.42 51.81
N ALA A 693 -51.80 -2.91 50.70
CA ALA A 693 -50.71 -2.25 49.99
C ALA A 693 -51.14 -0.88 49.42
N ARG A 694 -52.29 -0.78 48.83
CA ARG A 694 -52.87 0.50 48.37
C ARG A 694 -53.19 1.48 49.49
N ALA A 695 -53.59 1.02 50.64
CA ALA A 695 -53.83 1.87 51.81
C ALA A 695 -52.55 2.43 52.44
N GLN A 696 -51.45 1.71 52.32
CA GLN A 696 -50.10 2.12 52.76
C GLN A 696 -49.28 2.92 51.71
N ALA A 697 -49.79 3.10 50.48
CA ALA A 697 -49.12 3.75 49.38
C ALA A 697 -48.78 5.25 49.55
N GLY A 698 -49.00 5.82 50.74
CA GLY A 698 -48.67 7.21 51.07
C GLY A 698 -47.30 7.45 51.78
N ALA A 699 -46.64 6.39 52.24
CA ALA A 699 -45.39 6.48 52.93
C ALA A 699 -44.22 6.14 51.98
N GLN A 700 -43.80 7.12 51.22
CA GLN A 700 -42.52 7.03 50.48
C GLN A 700 -41.36 7.25 51.44
N ALA A 701 -40.49 6.24 51.60
CA ALA A 701 -39.21 6.41 52.27
C ALA A 701 -38.21 6.97 51.25
N ASP A 702 -37.38 7.94 51.64
CA ASP A 702 -36.30 8.46 50.80
C ASP A 702 -35.33 7.34 50.42
N ALA A 703 -34.74 7.43 49.26
CA ALA A 703 -33.77 6.43 48.78
C ALA A 703 -32.58 6.22 49.73
N CYS A 704 -32.23 7.24 50.52
CA CYS A 704 -31.23 7.18 51.59
C CYS A 704 -31.64 6.30 52.79
N GLU A 705 -32.91 5.98 52.98
CA GLU A 705 -33.44 5.16 54.05
C GLU A 705 -33.54 3.66 53.72
N TYR A 706 -33.34 3.31 52.43
CA TYR A 706 -33.43 1.91 51.94
C TYR A 706 -32.29 0.99 52.46
N GLY A 707 -31.28 1.52 53.09
CA GLY A 707 -30.19 0.75 53.68
C GLY A 707 -30.37 0.37 55.16
N VAL A 708 -31.44 0.82 55.80
CA VAL A 708 -31.66 0.57 57.24
C VAL A 708 -32.90 -0.29 57.38
N GLY A 709 -32.73 -1.58 57.43
CA GLY A 709 -33.63 -2.71 57.66
C GLY A 709 -35.05 -2.53 58.24
N LEU A 710 -35.78 -1.52 57.84
CA LEU A 710 -37.09 -1.13 58.39
C LEU A 710 -38.30 -1.70 57.62
N ALA A 711 -38.10 -2.35 56.49
CA ALA A 711 -39.24 -2.79 55.66
C ALA A 711 -39.64 -4.27 55.89
N VAL A 712 -38.69 -5.11 56.29
CA VAL A 712 -38.96 -6.56 56.36
C VAL A 712 -39.67 -6.88 57.67
N ASP A 713 -39.30 -6.26 58.84
CA ASP A 713 -39.92 -6.53 60.09
C ASP A 713 -41.40 -6.05 60.22
N LYS A 714 -41.72 -4.96 59.48
CA LYS A 714 -43.12 -4.47 59.50
C LYS A 714 -44.03 -5.23 58.52
N LEU A 715 -43.48 -5.89 57.53
CA LEU A 715 -44.19 -6.76 56.57
C LEU A 715 -44.46 -8.15 57.24
N THR A 716 -43.52 -8.65 58.01
CA THR A 716 -43.61 -9.87 58.78
C THR A 716 -44.62 -9.67 59.91
N ASP A 717 -44.60 -8.55 60.68
CA ASP A 717 -45.59 -8.22 61.68
C ASP A 717 -47.01 -8.03 61.09
N ALA A 718 -47.15 -7.56 59.87
CA ALA A 718 -48.46 -7.41 59.18
C ALA A 718 -48.99 -8.73 58.60
N ILE A 719 -48.15 -9.71 58.35
CA ILE A 719 -48.50 -11.05 57.89
C ILE A 719 -48.88 -11.95 59.09
N ASP A 720 -48.21 -11.75 60.24
CA ASP A 720 -48.51 -12.47 61.52
C ASP A 720 -49.81 -12.01 62.14
N ASP A 721 -50.32 -10.81 61.84
CA ASP A 721 -51.67 -10.33 62.27
C ASP A 721 -52.82 -10.87 61.39
N ILE A 722 -52.54 -11.59 60.33
CA ILE A 722 -53.59 -12.35 59.60
C ILE A 722 -53.73 -13.71 60.25
N ASP A 723 -54.64 -13.83 61.14
CA ASP A 723 -55.09 -15.05 61.86
C ASP A 723 -55.25 -16.22 60.86
N VAL A 724 -54.29 -17.07 60.72
CA VAL A 724 -54.40 -18.39 60.16
C VAL A 724 -54.79 -19.30 61.34
N ASN A 725 -56.06 -19.55 61.43
CA ASN A 725 -56.69 -20.45 62.37
C ASN A 725 -55.97 -21.80 62.44
N GLU A 726 -55.59 -22.13 63.64
CA GLU A 726 -55.08 -23.39 64.12
C GLU A 726 -55.76 -24.64 63.57
N GLN A 727 -54.95 -25.59 63.06
CA GLN A 727 -55.19 -26.99 63.43
C GLN A 727 -53.87 -27.66 63.77
N GLN A 728 -53.73 -27.96 65.07
CA GLN A 728 -52.72 -28.83 65.67
C GLN A 728 -52.72 -30.22 65.02
N ASP A 729 -51.59 -30.81 64.89
CA ASP A 729 -51.24 -32.07 65.50
C ASP A 729 -49.71 -32.38 65.52
N GLN A 730 -49.29 -32.56 66.71
CA GLN A 730 -48.11 -33.29 67.26
C GLN A 730 -47.28 -34.17 66.38
N SER A 731 -45.95 -34.06 66.40
CA SER A 731 -45.10 -34.95 67.21
C SER A 731 -43.63 -34.81 67.00
N GLU A 732 -42.96 -34.71 68.13
CA GLU A 732 -41.60 -35.22 68.47
C GLU A 732 -40.30 -34.65 68.03
N ALA A 733 -39.71 -34.04 69.03
CA ALA A 733 -38.36 -33.80 69.39
C ALA A 733 -37.27 -34.76 68.80
N VAL A 734 -36.08 -34.25 68.60
CA VAL A 734 -34.81 -34.68 69.21
C VAL A 734 -33.71 -33.67 68.89
N ALA A 735 -33.25 -33.00 69.97
CA ALA A 735 -31.83 -32.67 70.34
C ALA A 735 -30.86 -32.02 69.44
N GLU A 736 -30.43 -30.86 69.90
CA GLU A 736 -29.09 -30.21 69.65
C GLU A 736 -27.91 -31.11 70.13
N PRO A 737 -26.72 -30.86 69.80
CA PRO A 737 -25.92 -29.99 70.67
C PRO A 737 -24.99 -28.99 70.00
N GLU A 738 -24.71 -27.95 70.76
CA GLU A 738 -23.73 -26.94 70.71
C GLU A 738 -22.28 -27.47 70.50
N ILE A 739 -21.39 -26.63 70.04
CA ILE A 739 -20.00 -26.36 70.56
C ILE A 739 -19.39 -25.23 69.75
N GLU A 740 -19.29 -24.09 70.31
CA GLU A 740 -18.14 -23.30 70.81
C GLU A 740 -17.21 -22.65 69.78
N GLU A 741 -17.09 -21.35 70.00
CA GLU A 741 -16.07 -20.37 69.47
C GLU A 741 -14.64 -20.85 69.62
N GLU A 742 -13.79 -20.46 68.75
CA GLU A 742 -12.52 -19.78 69.14
C GLU A 742 -11.89 -19.06 67.88
N ALA A 743 -11.68 -17.80 68.10
CA ALA A 743 -10.64 -16.84 67.78
C ALA A 743 -9.70 -17.03 66.59
N SER A 744 -9.64 -15.92 65.84
CA SER A 744 -8.59 -15.50 64.87
C SER A 744 -7.13 -15.58 65.35
N PRO A 745 -6.07 -15.52 64.54
CA PRO A 745 -5.72 -14.25 63.88
C PRO A 745 -5.10 -14.33 62.46
N GLU A 746 -5.14 -13.17 61.85
CA GLU A 746 -4.26 -12.56 60.82
C GLU A 746 -3.12 -13.38 60.19
N SER A 747 -3.05 -13.42 58.86
CA SER A 747 -2.00 -12.77 58.09
C SER A 747 -2.03 -13.19 56.59
N ASP A 748 -1.75 -12.16 55.77
CA ASP A 748 -1.04 -12.14 54.53
C ASP A 748 -1.76 -12.55 53.21
N ILE A 749 -2.02 -11.51 52.52
CA ILE A 749 -2.11 -11.20 51.12
C ILE A 749 -1.16 -12.06 50.28
N ALA A 750 -1.70 -12.79 49.33
CA ALA A 750 -1.00 -13.11 48.09
C ALA A 750 -2.02 -13.02 46.95
N VAL A 751 -1.74 -12.07 46.06
CA VAL A 751 -2.33 -11.86 44.78
C VAL A 751 -1.83 -12.98 43.88
N GLU A 752 -2.72 -13.78 43.33
CA GLU A 752 -2.44 -14.55 42.09
C GLU A 752 -3.25 -14.00 40.95
N PRO A 753 -2.65 -13.93 39.73
CA PRO A 753 -3.24 -13.26 38.59
C PRO A 753 -4.18 -14.19 37.83
N GLU A 754 -5.24 -13.58 37.33
CA GLU A 754 -6.12 -14.15 36.31
C GLU A 754 -5.34 -14.48 35.02
N SER A 755 -5.28 -15.76 34.66
CA SER A 755 -4.82 -16.25 33.40
C SER A 755 -5.59 -17.52 33.02
N GLU A 756 -6.82 -17.35 32.53
CA GLU A 756 -7.62 -18.48 31.97
C GLU A 756 -8.62 -18.03 30.89
N VAL A 757 -8.32 -16.98 30.12
CA VAL A 757 -9.20 -16.58 29.00
C VAL A 757 -8.45 -16.55 27.64
N VAL A 758 -7.16 -16.88 27.58
CA VAL A 758 -6.37 -16.83 26.35
C VAL A 758 -6.25 -18.19 25.67
N ASP A 759 -6.42 -19.29 26.38
CA ASP A 759 -6.20 -20.65 25.84
C ASP A 759 -7.37 -21.19 24.97
N GLU A 760 -8.58 -20.65 25.04
CA GLU A 760 -9.67 -21.11 24.16
C GLU A 760 -9.64 -20.48 22.74
N ALA A 761 -9.01 -19.31 22.58
CA ALA A 761 -8.92 -18.65 21.26
C ALA A 761 -7.75 -19.20 20.42
N GLU A 762 -6.68 -19.66 21.04
CA GLU A 762 -5.55 -20.28 20.31
C GLU A 762 -5.85 -21.73 19.88
N GLN A 763 -6.70 -22.45 20.59
CA GLN A 763 -7.12 -23.81 20.18
C GLN A 763 -8.11 -23.81 19.00
N GLU A 764 -8.94 -22.77 18.82
CA GLU A 764 -9.80 -22.66 17.64
C GLU A 764 -8.99 -22.30 16.37
N VAL A 765 -7.92 -21.51 16.50
CA VAL A 765 -7.07 -21.14 15.35
C VAL A 765 -6.17 -22.29 14.89
N GLU A 766 -5.68 -23.12 15.81
CA GLU A 766 -4.92 -24.34 15.43
C GLU A 766 -5.84 -25.42 14.81
N ALA A 767 -7.08 -25.54 15.23
CA ALA A 767 -8.05 -26.45 14.63
C ALA A 767 -8.50 -26.04 13.22
N GLU A 768 -8.59 -24.74 12.91
CA GLU A 768 -8.87 -24.26 11.55
C GLU A 768 -7.67 -24.45 10.62
N GLN A 769 -6.44 -24.32 11.11
CA GLN A 769 -5.24 -24.55 10.30
C GLN A 769 -4.98 -26.04 10.00
N GLU A 770 -5.32 -26.95 10.89
CA GLU A 770 -5.25 -28.39 10.62
C GLU A 770 -6.33 -28.85 9.60
N VAL A 771 -7.51 -28.24 9.60
CA VAL A 771 -8.56 -28.56 8.62
C VAL A 771 -8.23 -28.03 7.21
N GLU A 772 -7.54 -26.86 7.09
CA GLU A 772 -7.06 -26.38 5.79
C GLU A 772 -5.89 -27.24 5.26
N ALA A 773 -5.00 -27.71 6.13
CA ALA A 773 -3.90 -28.59 5.73
C ALA A 773 -4.37 -30.00 5.31
N GLU A 774 -5.44 -30.54 5.90
CA GLU A 774 -6.03 -31.81 5.45
C GLU A 774 -6.80 -31.67 4.12
N GLN A 775 -7.34 -30.49 3.79
CA GLN A 775 -8.01 -30.28 2.51
C GLN A 775 -7.02 -30.08 1.33
N GLU A 776 -5.81 -29.55 1.57
CA GLU A 776 -4.76 -29.48 0.55
C GLU A 776 -4.11 -30.85 0.26
N VAL A 777 -4.07 -31.75 1.22
CA VAL A 777 -3.50 -33.11 1.03
C VAL A 777 -4.48 -34.06 0.31
N GLU A 778 -5.81 -33.83 0.37
CA GLU A 778 -6.78 -34.61 -0.39
C GLU A 778 -6.87 -34.24 -1.88
N ALA A 779 -6.37 -33.03 -2.27
CA ALA A 779 -6.37 -32.61 -3.67
C ALA A 779 -5.21 -33.14 -4.52
N GLU A 780 -4.18 -33.75 -3.92
CA GLU A 780 -3.02 -34.29 -4.65
C GLU A 780 -3.06 -35.86 -4.88
N GLN A 781 -4.16 -36.54 -4.55
CA GLN A 781 -4.30 -37.97 -4.81
C GLN A 781 -5.41 -38.27 -5.82
N GLU A 782 -5.17 -38.03 -7.10
CA GLU A 782 -5.87 -38.72 -8.19
C GLU A 782 -5.07 -39.97 -8.63
N PRO A 783 -5.75 -41.10 -8.93
CA PRO A 783 -5.09 -42.40 -9.03
C PRO A 783 -4.44 -42.64 -10.41
N GLU A 784 -3.22 -43.13 -10.38
CA GLU A 784 -2.57 -43.73 -11.53
C GLU A 784 -3.44 -44.86 -12.13
N VAL A 785 -3.92 -44.60 -13.36
CA VAL A 785 -4.51 -45.68 -14.17
C VAL A 785 -3.41 -46.36 -14.97
N SER A 786 -3.10 -47.56 -14.57
CA SER A 786 -2.28 -48.53 -15.33
C SER A 786 -2.95 -48.81 -16.67
N SER A 787 -2.33 -48.44 -17.79
CA SER A 787 -2.66 -49.02 -19.09
C SER A 787 -1.61 -50.00 -19.50
N GLY A 788 -2.03 -51.26 -19.51
CA GLY A 788 -1.26 -52.34 -20.10
C GLY A 788 -1.22 -52.22 -21.63
N GLU A 789 -0.09 -52.58 -22.15
CA GLU A 789 0.12 -52.83 -23.58
C GLU A 789 -0.90 -53.84 -24.15
N PRO A 790 -1.19 -53.73 -25.45
CA PRO A 790 -0.98 -54.90 -26.27
C PRO A 790 -0.14 -54.63 -27.54
N ALA A 791 0.63 -55.62 -27.88
CA ALA A 791 1.59 -55.74 -28.97
C ALA A 791 0.92 -55.86 -30.35
N ALA A 792 1.74 -55.48 -31.36
CA ALA A 792 1.88 -55.95 -32.72
C ALA A 792 0.75 -55.67 -33.70
N ASP A 793 1.00 -54.99 -34.79
CA ASP A 793 1.39 -55.63 -36.05
C ASP A 793 1.60 -54.56 -37.18
N GLY A 794 2.63 -54.69 -37.89
CA GLY A 794 2.95 -54.63 -39.31
C GLY A 794 2.44 -53.46 -40.14
N GLY A 795 3.38 -52.73 -40.75
CA GLY A 795 3.12 -51.90 -41.93
C GLY A 795 4.30 -51.02 -42.29
N GLU A 796 5.35 -51.60 -42.79
CA GLU A 796 6.40 -50.93 -43.57
C GLU A 796 5.79 -50.17 -44.77
N GLU A 797 6.04 -48.89 -44.91
CA GLU A 797 6.15 -48.24 -46.20
C GLU A 797 7.42 -47.41 -46.28
N ASP A 798 8.35 -48.06 -46.91
CA ASP A 798 9.63 -47.63 -47.43
C ASP A 798 9.44 -46.52 -48.51
N TRP A 799 10.11 -45.37 -48.31
CA TRP A 799 10.44 -44.44 -49.36
C TRP A 799 11.94 -44.24 -49.39
N GLY A 800 12.58 -45.18 -50.06
CA GLY A 800 13.94 -45.06 -50.48
C GLY A 800 14.21 -43.84 -51.34
N LEU A 801 15.27 -43.16 -51.04
CA LEU A 801 15.96 -42.29 -51.98
C LEU A 801 17.39 -42.79 -52.09
N ASP A 802 17.65 -43.27 -53.29
CA ASP A 802 18.92 -43.79 -53.79
C ASP A 802 20.05 -42.77 -53.66
N ASP A 803 21.12 -43.23 -53.05
CA ASP A 803 22.48 -42.80 -53.33
C ASP A 803 22.83 -43.28 -54.73
N ASP A 804 23.36 -42.43 -55.57
CA ASP A 804 24.49 -42.81 -56.44
C ASP A 804 25.27 -41.62 -56.99
N ALA A 805 26.52 -41.72 -56.75
CA ALA A 805 27.64 -41.43 -57.67
C ALA A 805 28.48 -40.19 -57.41
N ALA A 806 29.62 -40.39 -56.77
CA ALA A 806 30.89 -39.78 -57.16
C ALA A 806 31.54 -40.67 -58.29
N PRO A 807 32.64 -40.29 -58.91
CA PRO A 807 33.52 -39.13 -58.97
C PRO A 807 34.01 -38.71 -60.39
N ALA A 808 34.75 -37.61 -60.53
CA ALA A 808 36.00 -37.44 -61.30
C ALA A 808 36.34 -35.97 -61.50
N LYS A 809 37.38 -35.56 -60.99
CA LYS A 809 38.70 -35.16 -61.46
C LYS A 809 38.82 -34.22 -62.71
N ALA A 810 39.57 -33.15 -62.33
CA ALA A 810 40.61 -32.44 -63.18
C ALA A 810 40.07 -31.54 -64.27
N ASP A 811 40.29 -30.24 -64.20
CA ASP A 811 41.55 -29.47 -64.45
C ASP A 811 41.42 -28.09 -63.84
#